data_d462675cdc367307087084ffbc9e3548
#
_entry.id   d462675cdc367307087084ffbc9e3548
#
_cell.length_a   1.000
_cell.length_b   1.000
_cell.length_c   1.000
_cell.angle_alpha   90.00
_cell.angle_beta   90.00
_cell.angle_gamma   90.00
#
_symmetry.space_group_name_H-M   'P 1'
#
loop_
_entity.id
_entity.type
_entity.pdbx_description
1 polymer ?
#
loop_
_entity_poly.entity_id
_entity_poly.type
_entity_poly.pdbx_seq_one_letter_code
_entity_poly.pdbx_strand_id
1 'polypeptide(L)'
;MEKLLFNKRQGFRFKRFSNKGYSLFSCLGKEVIVGVLSIATLSHAKAEGISTQPEAASDSLNHIEVKLDEVVVTGSRAPLTALQSAKMVKVITRDEINRAAATTLNDVLKLAVGVDVRQRGGFGVQTDISINGGTFDQITLLLNGVCISNPQTGHNASDFPVSLSDIERIEVLEGAAARVMGTSAFNGAINIVTRRDAVSCAQAGVQAGSYGTVQGDASGTLVTGNVSNHVGGSYAQSDGGTPHSDFHKGRLYYNGIWTTSHVDLTWQLGMSRQDYGANTFYSAKYDDQWEKTSHIVGAVSARIHGLPQQIEITPTAYWNRFYDHYQLIRGQAGASAGENYHITDMYGGSLNAHATWALGKTAIGADIRRDRVLSTAYGNELDESEWKDIHGSDRKYTREGKRLNTSFYMEHNIILGGFTLSAGVLANRNSGLDSKYRWYPGVDISYRPSDHWKLYLSWNKALRMPTYTDLYTANAVQQGDMNLSPERNDTYKTGVDYRQHGFSARISGFYSRGTNMIDWVYETEESTRYHATNIGKLDNMGVSFEASITPTAWMPHAWVTRIDMGYARIHQRHETEQPIYRSLYALDYLRDKLTLSVDHIIWRLLSANWSLRWQHRMNGYSPYCKIDGKIQWEATHYRLFVQADNITAHRYYDLGGIRQPGLWVMAGISVKL
;
A
#
# COMPACT_ATOMS: atom_id res chain seq x y z
N MET A 1 24.40 -36.59 29.80
CA MET A 1 22.97 -36.68 30.09
C MET A 1 22.29 -35.77 29.08
N GLU A 2 22.22 -36.13 27.87
CA GLU A 2 21.45 -37.15 27.11
C GLU A 2 19.94 -37.02 27.28
N LYS A 3 19.35 -36.72 26.09
CA LYS A 3 18.00 -37.07 25.70
C LYS A 3 16.85 -36.27 26.29
N LEU A 4 16.41 -35.32 25.48
CA LEU A 4 14.97 -35.19 25.22
C LEU A 4 14.79 -34.62 23.78
N LEU A 5 14.75 -35.54 22.85
CA LEU A 5 13.67 -35.78 21.89
C LEU A 5 13.37 -34.66 20.90
N PHE A 6 14.22 -34.55 19.88
CA PHE A 6 13.78 -34.15 18.55
C PHE A 6 13.10 -35.37 17.90
N ASN A 7 11.81 -35.41 17.88
CA ASN A 7 11.06 -36.38 17.12
C ASN A 7 10.55 -35.77 15.83
N LYS A 8 11.20 -36.22 14.76
CA LYS A 8 10.71 -36.51 13.43
C LYS A 8 10.49 -35.37 12.44
N ARG A 9 11.43 -35.37 11.53
CA ARG A 9 11.21 -35.79 10.13
C ARG A 9 9.86 -35.32 9.56
N GLN A 10 9.83 -34.13 9.05
CA GLN A 10 9.15 -33.89 7.79
C GLN A 10 10.20 -33.41 6.78
N GLY A 11 10.86 -34.39 6.18
CA GLY A 11 11.60 -34.21 4.95
C GLY A 11 10.59 -33.83 3.86
N PHE A 12 10.60 -32.58 3.46
CA PHE A 12 9.88 -32.14 2.27
C PHE A 12 10.60 -32.70 1.03
N ARG A 13 10.22 -33.94 0.65
CA ARG A 13 10.46 -34.41 -0.71
C ARG A 13 9.62 -33.53 -1.64
N PHE A 14 10.25 -32.84 -2.57
CA PHE A 14 9.59 -32.29 -3.76
C PHE A 14 8.93 -33.44 -4.51
N LYS A 15 7.68 -33.76 -4.16
CA LYS A 15 6.82 -34.53 -5.03
C LYS A 15 6.44 -33.60 -6.17
N ARG A 16 6.74 -34.02 -7.42
CA ARG A 16 6.10 -33.51 -8.62
C ARG A 16 4.60 -33.36 -8.30
N PHE A 17 4.14 -32.12 -8.14
CA PHE A 17 2.72 -31.85 -8.00
C PHE A 17 2.05 -32.18 -9.34
N SER A 18 1.32 -33.28 -9.35
CA SER A 18 0.33 -33.50 -10.39
C SER A 18 -0.68 -32.36 -10.31
N ASN A 19 -1.02 -31.80 -11.47
CA ASN A 19 -2.08 -30.81 -11.70
C ASN A 19 -3.44 -31.32 -11.19
N LYS A 20 -3.66 -31.33 -9.87
CA LYS A 20 -5.02 -31.38 -9.33
C LYS A 20 -5.49 -29.93 -9.23
N GLY A 21 -6.32 -29.56 -10.20
CA GLY A 21 -7.00 -28.26 -10.20
C GLY A 21 -7.80 -28.12 -8.90
N TYR A 22 -7.32 -27.29 -8.00
CA TYR A 22 -8.11 -26.85 -6.85
C TYR A 22 -9.25 -25.99 -7.40
N SER A 23 -10.45 -26.53 -7.39
CA SER A 23 -11.66 -25.82 -7.84
C SER A 23 -11.97 -24.70 -6.83
N LEU A 24 -12.35 -23.54 -7.35
CA LEU A 24 -12.83 -22.38 -6.58
C LEU A 24 -13.95 -22.79 -5.58
N PHE A 25 -14.73 -23.80 -5.94
CA PHE A 25 -15.86 -24.30 -5.14
C PHE A 25 -15.48 -25.11 -3.90
N SER A 26 -14.23 -25.55 -3.77
CA SER A 26 -13.81 -26.31 -2.58
C SER A 26 -13.59 -25.43 -1.32
N CYS A 27 -13.51 -24.12 -1.49
CA CYS A 27 -13.36 -23.16 -0.38
C CYS A 27 -14.70 -22.73 0.24
N LEU A 28 -15.79 -22.91 -0.47
CA LEU A 28 -17.14 -22.62 0.03
C LEU A 28 -17.68 -23.91 0.69
N GLY A 29 -17.55 -24.00 2.01
CA GLY A 29 -18.23 -25.04 2.76
C GLY A 29 -19.74 -25.01 2.52
N LYS A 30 -20.40 -26.17 2.48
CA LYS A 30 -21.84 -26.29 2.21
C LYS A 30 -22.71 -25.39 3.12
N GLU A 31 -22.22 -25.04 4.29
CA GLU A 31 -22.91 -24.20 5.29
C GLU A 31 -22.94 -22.71 4.91
N VAL A 32 -21.96 -22.21 4.15
CA VAL A 32 -21.93 -20.80 3.69
C VAL A 32 -22.92 -20.57 2.55
N ILE A 33 -23.08 -21.56 1.66
CA ILE A 33 -24.06 -21.50 0.55
C ILE A 33 -25.49 -21.46 1.10
N VAL A 34 -25.78 -22.18 2.17
CA VAL A 34 -27.10 -22.18 2.82
C VAL A 34 -27.35 -20.86 3.54
N GLY A 35 -26.36 -20.25 4.18
CA GLY A 35 -26.47 -18.95 4.84
C GLY A 35 -26.77 -17.79 3.89
N VAL A 36 -26.10 -17.75 2.74
CA VAL A 36 -26.31 -16.70 1.73
C VAL A 36 -27.66 -16.87 1.00
N LEU A 37 -28.08 -18.11 0.74
CA LEU A 37 -29.39 -18.41 0.16
C LEU A 37 -30.55 -18.22 1.14
N SER A 38 -30.34 -18.45 2.44
CA SER A 38 -31.39 -18.25 3.47
C SER A 38 -31.70 -16.78 3.74
N ILE A 39 -30.74 -15.88 3.55
CA ILE A 39 -30.96 -14.42 3.67
C ILE A 39 -31.75 -13.91 2.43
N ALA A 40 -31.57 -14.53 1.27
CA ALA A 40 -32.31 -14.16 0.06
C ALA A 40 -33.79 -14.58 0.07
N THR A 41 -34.17 -15.56 0.89
CA THR A 41 -35.56 -16.08 0.92
C THR A 41 -36.47 -15.41 1.97
N LEU A 42 -35.94 -14.62 2.90
CA LEU A 42 -36.71 -13.94 3.94
C LEU A 42 -37.35 -12.59 3.51
N SER A 43 -37.13 -12.14 2.27
CA SER A 43 -37.61 -10.86 1.77
C SER A 43 -38.91 -10.90 0.96
N HIS A 44 -39.67 -12.01 0.95
CA HIS A 44 -40.95 -12.14 0.22
C HIS A 44 -42.18 -12.06 1.13
N ALA A 45 -42.18 -11.20 2.16
CA ALA A 45 -43.40 -10.85 2.84
C ALA A 45 -44.01 -9.57 2.22
N LYS A 46 -45.06 -9.76 1.42
CA LYS A 46 -45.90 -8.72 0.88
C LYS A 46 -46.44 -7.84 2.02
N ALA A 47 -46.20 -6.54 1.97
CA ALA A 47 -46.97 -5.53 2.69
C ALA A 47 -47.88 -4.83 1.70
N GLU A 48 -49.15 -5.14 1.77
CA GLU A 48 -50.22 -4.37 1.12
C GLU A 48 -50.50 -3.09 1.92
N GLY A 49 -50.53 -1.99 1.21
CA GLY A 49 -51.34 -0.80 1.36
C GLY A 49 -51.27 0.02 2.65
N ILE A 50 -50.55 1.14 2.60
CA ILE A 50 -51.05 2.44 3.10
C ILE A 50 -50.37 3.52 2.23
N SER A 51 -51.22 4.21 1.46
CA SER A 51 -50.88 5.42 0.69
C SER A 51 -50.79 6.60 1.66
N THR A 52 -49.60 7.07 1.91
CA THR A 52 -49.33 8.46 2.30
C THR A 52 -48.04 8.89 1.65
N GLN A 53 -48.13 9.90 0.78
CA GLN A 53 -46.96 10.53 0.16
C GLN A 53 -46.00 11.01 1.27
N PRO A 54 -44.71 10.78 1.16
CA PRO A 54 -43.70 11.57 1.83
C PRO A 54 -43.03 12.46 0.79
N GLU A 55 -43.33 13.76 0.87
CA GLU A 55 -42.42 14.78 0.37
C GLU A 55 -41.07 14.66 1.06
N ALA A 56 -40.01 14.86 0.25
CA ALA A 56 -38.64 15.21 0.66
C ALA A 56 -37.87 14.24 1.57
N ALA A 57 -37.58 13.03 1.06
CA ALA A 57 -36.48 12.20 1.56
C ALA A 57 -35.58 11.64 0.46
N SER A 58 -35.64 12.16 -0.78
CA SER A 58 -34.85 11.65 -1.91
C SER A 58 -33.54 12.39 -2.17
N ASP A 59 -33.23 13.44 -1.41
CA ASP A 59 -32.05 14.29 -1.67
C ASP A 59 -30.77 13.90 -0.91
N SER A 60 -30.80 12.93 -0.02
CA SER A 60 -29.60 12.53 0.74
C SER A 60 -28.79 11.39 0.11
N LEU A 61 -29.23 10.85 -1.01
CA LEU A 61 -28.52 9.80 -1.76
C LEU A 61 -27.94 10.28 -3.10
N ASN A 62 -27.99 11.58 -3.39
CA ASN A 62 -27.15 12.16 -4.43
C ASN A 62 -25.70 12.13 -3.96
N HIS A 63 -25.08 10.94 -3.99
CA HIS A 63 -23.64 10.83 -4.05
C HIS A 63 -23.22 11.69 -5.25
N ILE A 64 -22.48 12.76 -4.99
CA ILE A 64 -21.69 13.40 -6.02
C ILE A 64 -20.81 12.30 -6.57
N GLU A 65 -21.20 11.68 -7.69
CA GLU A 65 -20.31 10.87 -8.48
C GLU A 65 -19.14 11.80 -8.83
N VAL A 66 -18.06 11.73 -8.03
CA VAL A 66 -16.80 12.33 -8.45
C VAL A 66 -16.49 11.63 -9.75
N LYS A 67 -16.66 12.37 -10.86
CA LYS A 67 -16.33 11.83 -12.16
C LYS A 67 -14.84 11.52 -12.13
N LEU A 68 -14.50 10.25 -11.90
CA LEU A 68 -13.11 9.74 -11.86
C LEU A 68 -12.29 10.23 -13.05
N ASP A 69 -12.97 10.57 -14.13
CA ASP A 69 -12.39 11.07 -15.37
C ASP A 69 -11.78 12.47 -15.25
N GLU A 70 -12.22 13.26 -14.28
CA GLU A 70 -11.73 14.62 -14.00
C GLU A 70 -10.64 14.65 -12.90
N VAL A 71 -10.43 13.53 -12.19
CA VAL A 71 -9.41 13.44 -11.13
C VAL A 71 -8.01 13.52 -11.75
N VAL A 72 -7.24 14.50 -11.34
CA VAL A 72 -5.80 14.58 -11.67
C VAL A 72 -5.07 13.49 -10.88
N VAL A 73 -4.35 12.65 -11.62
CA VAL A 73 -3.63 11.51 -11.04
C VAL A 73 -2.11 11.66 -11.17
N THR A 74 -1.38 11.03 -10.27
CA THR A 74 0.09 11.06 -10.22
C THR A 74 0.77 10.14 -11.25
N GLY A 75 0.11 9.87 -12.37
CA GLY A 75 0.65 9.03 -13.47
C GLY A 75 1.60 9.75 -14.42
N SER A 76 1.82 11.06 -14.25
CA SER A 76 2.67 11.92 -15.08
C SER A 76 3.29 13.03 -14.25
N ARG A 77 4.43 13.58 -14.70
CA ARG A 77 5.06 14.77 -14.10
C ARG A 77 4.32 16.06 -14.39
N ALA A 78 3.61 16.13 -15.51
CA ALA A 78 2.62 17.18 -15.77
C ALA A 78 1.24 16.73 -15.27
N PRO A 79 0.40 17.63 -14.75
CA PRO A 79 -0.94 17.26 -14.32
C PRO A 79 -1.79 16.77 -15.50
N LEU A 80 -2.18 15.51 -15.45
CA LEU A 80 -3.08 14.86 -16.38
C LEU A 80 -4.27 14.28 -15.62
N THR A 81 -5.45 14.35 -16.19
CA THR A 81 -6.61 13.62 -15.66
C THR A 81 -6.45 12.12 -15.89
N ALA A 82 -7.22 11.31 -15.18
CA ALA A 82 -7.22 9.87 -15.35
C ALA A 82 -7.52 9.44 -16.80
N LEU A 83 -8.35 10.21 -17.51
CA LEU A 83 -8.62 10.00 -18.93
C LEU A 83 -7.42 10.36 -19.82
N GLN A 84 -6.76 11.48 -19.56
CA GLN A 84 -5.61 11.95 -20.34
C GLN A 84 -4.34 11.13 -20.06
N SER A 85 -4.20 10.56 -18.88
CA SER A 85 -3.02 9.78 -18.51
C SER A 85 -2.84 8.59 -19.46
N ALA A 86 -1.71 8.51 -20.15
CA ALA A 86 -1.36 7.32 -20.92
C ALA A 86 -1.01 6.14 -20.02
N LYS A 87 -0.53 6.41 -18.81
CA LYS A 87 -0.23 5.39 -17.80
C LYS A 87 -1.48 5.04 -17.00
N MET A 88 -1.65 3.75 -16.73
CA MET A 88 -2.77 3.31 -15.94
C MET A 88 -2.54 3.57 -14.45
N VAL A 89 -3.50 4.24 -13.83
CA VAL A 89 -3.58 4.46 -12.39
C VAL A 89 -4.90 3.90 -11.89
N LYS A 90 -4.85 3.02 -10.89
CA LYS A 90 -6.04 2.59 -10.17
C LYS A 90 -6.29 3.58 -9.05
N VAL A 91 -7.47 4.15 -9.00
CA VAL A 91 -7.92 5.05 -7.94
C VAL A 91 -8.92 4.31 -7.06
N ILE A 92 -8.66 4.25 -5.76
CA ILE A 92 -9.61 3.81 -4.74
C ILE A 92 -10.16 5.06 -4.10
N THR A 93 -11.43 5.31 -4.28
CA THR A 93 -12.11 6.54 -3.88
C THR A 93 -12.47 6.56 -2.39
N ARG A 94 -12.80 7.73 -1.86
CA ARG A 94 -13.30 7.91 -0.51
C ARG A 94 -14.53 7.05 -0.23
N ASP A 95 -15.45 6.95 -1.20
CA ASP A 95 -16.66 6.16 -1.06
C ASP A 95 -16.35 4.65 -0.98
N GLU A 96 -15.41 4.16 -1.77
CA GLU A 96 -14.95 2.77 -1.68
C GLU A 96 -14.31 2.48 -0.33
N ILE A 97 -13.48 3.41 0.20
CA ILE A 97 -12.89 3.31 1.53
C ILE A 97 -13.97 3.25 2.62
N ASN A 98 -15.00 4.11 2.55
CA ASN A 98 -16.07 4.17 3.55
C ASN A 98 -16.97 2.94 3.56
N ARG A 99 -17.23 2.34 2.37
CA ARG A 99 -18.07 1.13 2.25
C ARG A 99 -17.34 -0.12 2.69
N ALA A 100 -16.04 -0.21 2.43
CA ALA A 100 -15.25 -1.40 2.71
C ALA A 100 -15.34 -1.84 4.19
N ALA A 101 -15.35 -3.14 4.42
CA ALA A 101 -15.15 -3.73 5.74
C ALA A 101 -13.67 -3.65 6.11
N ALA A 102 -13.16 -2.43 6.28
CA ALA A 102 -11.75 -2.13 6.50
C ALA A 102 -11.57 -1.31 7.78
N THR A 103 -10.61 -1.69 8.59
CA THR A 103 -10.21 -0.98 9.81
C THR A 103 -8.96 -0.14 9.59
N THR A 104 -8.12 -0.56 8.65
CA THR A 104 -6.84 0.07 8.33
C THR A 104 -6.69 0.31 6.83
N LEU A 105 -5.75 1.19 6.45
CA LEU A 105 -5.38 1.40 5.05
C LEU A 105 -4.93 0.09 4.37
N ASN A 106 -4.26 -0.79 5.11
CA ASN A 106 -3.82 -2.08 4.60
C ASN A 106 -4.99 -2.97 4.18
N ASP A 107 -6.12 -2.92 4.92
CA ASP A 107 -7.31 -3.70 4.57
C ASP A 107 -7.94 -3.21 3.28
N VAL A 108 -7.94 -1.89 3.05
CA VAL A 108 -8.37 -1.29 1.77
C VAL A 108 -7.47 -1.74 0.62
N LEU A 109 -6.14 -1.72 0.80
CA LEU A 109 -5.18 -2.16 -0.20
C LEU A 109 -5.29 -3.66 -0.53
N LYS A 110 -5.71 -4.49 0.44
CA LYS A 110 -5.98 -5.91 0.19
C LYS A 110 -7.08 -6.15 -0.85
N LEU A 111 -7.97 -5.19 -1.08
CA LEU A 111 -9.02 -5.28 -2.10
C LEU A 111 -8.51 -4.98 -3.51
N ALA A 112 -7.37 -4.28 -3.64
CA ALA A 112 -6.74 -4.02 -4.94
C ALA A 112 -6.09 -5.28 -5.50
N VAL A 113 -6.43 -5.64 -6.73
CA VAL A 113 -6.09 -6.94 -7.34
C VAL A 113 -4.59 -7.13 -7.52
N GLY A 114 -3.89 -6.14 -8.09
CA GLY A 114 -2.44 -6.19 -8.35
C GLY A 114 -1.57 -5.99 -7.11
N VAL A 115 -2.18 -5.68 -5.95
CA VAL A 115 -1.47 -5.40 -4.70
C VAL A 115 -1.49 -6.63 -3.80
N ASP A 116 -0.33 -7.04 -3.34
CA ASP A 116 -0.15 -8.06 -2.32
C ASP A 116 0.19 -7.39 -0.99
N VAL A 117 -0.59 -7.68 0.04
CA VAL A 117 -0.44 -7.11 1.39
C VAL A 117 -0.26 -8.26 2.37
N ARG A 118 0.96 -8.49 2.79
CA ARG A 118 1.35 -9.52 3.76
C ARG A 118 1.44 -8.91 5.14
N GLN A 119 0.52 -9.27 5.98
CA GLN A 119 0.40 -8.70 7.30
C GLN A 119 1.09 -9.58 8.35
N ARG A 120 1.80 -8.93 9.26
CA ARG A 120 2.35 -9.55 10.47
C ARG A 120 1.59 -8.97 11.67
N GLY A 121 0.89 -9.83 12.39
CA GLY A 121 0.03 -9.41 13.49
C GLY A 121 -1.29 -8.76 13.07
N GLY A 122 -2.09 -8.35 14.05
CA GLY A 122 -3.38 -7.70 13.83
C GLY A 122 -3.26 -6.23 13.43
N PHE A 123 -4.29 -5.68 12.80
CA PHE A 123 -4.41 -4.26 12.46
C PHE A 123 -3.23 -3.65 11.68
N GLY A 124 -2.46 -4.48 10.97
CA GLY A 124 -1.35 -4.02 10.15
C GLY A 124 -0.29 -3.29 10.94
N VAL A 125 0.09 -3.80 12.10
CA VAL A 125 1.20 -3.22 12.90
C VAL A 125 2.51 -3.28 12.14
N GLN A 126 2.76 -4.37 11.40
CA GLN A 126 3.80 -4.46 10.41
C GLN A 126 3.25 -5.15 9.15
N THR A 127 3.58 -4.62 7.99
CA THR A 127 3.00 -5.10 6.73
C THR A 127 3.98 -4.94 5.59
N ASP A 128 4.18 -6.01 4.85
CA ASP A 128 4.92 -6.02 3.59
C ASP A 128 3.93 -5.79 2.45
N ILE A 129 4.08 -4.69 1.73
CA ILE A 129 3.23 -4.34 0.59
C ILE A 129 4.04 -4.48 -0.69
N SER A 130 3.52 -5.22 -1.66
CA SER A 130 4.16 -5.39 -2.96
C SER A 130 3.15 -5.33 -4.11
N ILE A 131 3.64 -5.16 -5.33
CA ILE A 131 2.84 -5.04 -6.54
C ILE A 131 3.37 -6.02 -7.58
N ASN A 132 2.48 -6.72 -8.28
CA ASN A 132 2.78 -7.56 -9.44
C ASN A 132 3.89 -8.62 -9.21
N GLY A 133 3.88 -9.28 -8.06
CA GLY A 133 4.84 -10.35 -7.73
C GLY A 133 6.23 -9.86 -7.32
N GLY A 134 6.39 -8.55 -7.08
CA GLY A 134 7.61 -7.99 -6.53
C GLY A 134 7.73 -8.19 -5.01
N THR A 135 8.81 -7.64 -4.44
CA THR A 135 9.03 -7.58 -2.99
C THR A 135 8.58 -6.23 -2.43
N PHE A 136 8.50 -6.13 -1.10
CA PHE A 136 8.06 -4.92 -0.39
C PHE A 136 9.03 -3.73 -0.52
N ASP A 137 10.31 -3.98 -0.82
CA ASP A 137 11.31 -2.94 -1.06
C ASP A 137 11.26 -2.36 -2.50
N GLN A 138 10.43 -2.95 -3.38
CA GLN A 138 10.35 -2.62 -4.81
C GLN A 138 9.20 -1.69 -5.16
N ILE A 139 8.55 -1.08 -4.17
CA ILE A 139 7.50 -0.09 -4.36
C ILE A 139 7.87 1.25 -3.73
N THR A 140 7.32 2.32 -4.28
CA THR A 140 7.41 3.64 -3.68
C THR A 140 6.09 4.00 -3.00
N LEU A 141 6.16 4.38 -1.74
CA LEU A 141 5.03 4.92 -0.99
C LEU A 141 5.12 6.43 -0.96
N LEU A 142 4.00 7.09 -1.25
CA LEU A 142 3.91 8.55 -1.25
C LEU A 142 2.72 9.02 -0.39
N LEU A 143 2.88 10.18 0.20
CA LEU A 143 1.82 10.94 0.86
C LEU A 143 1.72 12.31 0.17
N ASN A 144 0.61 12.54 -0.52
CA ASN A 144 0.39 13.74 -1.36
C ASN A 144 1.55 13.98 -2.36
N GLY A 145 2.09 12.92 -2.96
CA GLY A 145 3.20 12.99 -3.92
C GLY A 145 4.60 13.06 -3.31
N VAL A 146 4.73 13.17 -1.99
CA VAL A 146 6.01 13.16 -1.27
C VAL A 146 6.38 11.72 -0.90
N CYS A 147 7.59 11.28 -1.25
CA CYS A 147 8.08 9.94 -0.94
C CYS A 147 8.24 9.74 0.57
N ILE A 148 7.58 8.70 1.09
CA ILE A 148 7.64 8.28 2.50
C ILE A 148 8.19 6.87 2.68
N SER A 149 8.77 6.25 1.64
CA SER A 149 9.41 4.92 1.77
C SER A 149 10.68 5.01 2.61
N ASN A 150 10.87 4.06 3.53
CA ASN A 150 12.04 4.01 4.38
C ASN A 150 13.22 3.33 3.65
N PRO A 151 14.38 3.98 3.45
CA PRO A 151 15.55 3.38 2.81
C PRO A 151 16.27 2.33 3.70
N GLN A 152 15.93 2.26 4.98
CA GLN A 152 16.45 1.23 5.88
C GLN A 152 15.85 -0.13 5.53
N THR A 153 14.50 -0.20 5.43
CA THR A 153 13.74 -1.41 5.17
C THR A 153 12.33 -1.06 4.70
N GLY A 154 11.74 -1.88 3.83
CA GLY A 154 10.33 -1.76 3.43
C GLY A 154 9.33 -2.43 4.39
N HIS A 155 9.78 -3.14 5.43
CA HIS A 155 8.90 -3.86 6.36
C HIS A 155 7.94 -2.93 7.14
N ASN A 156 8.32 -1.68 7.36
CA ASN A 156 7.50 -0.70 8.06
C ASN A 156 6.60 0.13 7.12
N ALA A 157 6.28 -0.42 5.96
CA ALA A 157 5.45 0.23 4.94
C ALA A 157 4.06 0.65 5.45
N SER A 158 3.54 0.01 6.50
CA SER A 158 2.22 0.29 7.08
C SER A 158 2.19 1.38 8.14
N ASP A 159 3.34 1.94 8.51
CA ASP A 159 3.42 3.01 9.50
C ASP A 159 3.08 4.37 8.85
N PHE A 160 1.88 4.47 8.28
CA PHE A 160 1.38 5.69 7.67
C PHE A 160 1.00 6.69 8.77
N PRO A 161 1.46 7.95 8.68
CA PRO A 161 1.12 8.98 9.67
C PRO A 161 -0.26 9.62 9.41
N VAL A 162 -1.20 8.86 8.84
CA VAL A 162 -2.57 9.29 8.52
C VAL A 162 -3.57 8.18 8.88
N SER A 163 -4.78 8.57 9.23
CA SER A 163 -5.91 7.68 9.48
C SER A 163 -6.75 7.50 8.23
N LEU A 164 -7.60 6.48 8.18
CA LEU A 164 -8.57 6.33 7.07
C LEU A 164 -9.48 7.55 6.92
N SER A 165 -9.81 8.22 8.03
CA SER A 165 -10.62 9.44 8.05
C SER A 165 -9.97 10.63 7.33
N ASP A 166 -8.64 10.66 7.25
CA ASP A 166 -7.88 11.74 6.61
C ASP A 166 -7.68 11.53 5.09
N ILE A 167 -7.99 10.33 4.57
CA ILE A 167 -7.70 9.96 3.19
C ILE A 167 -8.87 10.33 2.27
N GLU A 168 -8.58 11.01 1.17
CA GLU A 168 -9.50 11.30 0.08
C GLU A 168 -9.55 10.16 -0.93
N ARG A 169 -8.38 9.69 -1.35
CA ARG A 169 -8.23 8.57 -2.27
C ARG A 169 -6.86 7.92 -2.17
N ILE A 170 -6.74 6.72 -2.71
CA ILE A 170 -5.48 6.00 -2.85
C ILE A 170 -5.26 5.76 -4.35
N GLU A 171 -4.09 6.12 -4.84
CA GLU A 171 -3.68 5.93 -6.22
C GLU A 171 -2.63 4.83 -6.28
N VAL A 172 -2.89 3.77 -7.05
CA VAL A 172 -1.97 2.65 -7.26
C VAL A 172 -1.48 2.68 -8.70
N LEU A 173 -0.18 2.93 -8.86
CA LEU A 173 0.52 2.77 -10.13
C LEU A 173 1.17 1.41 -10.17
N GLU A 174 0.83 0.62 -11.15
CA GLU A 174 1.42 -0.69 -11.36
C GLU A 174 2.49 -0.67 -12.46
N GLY A 175 3.58 -1.40 -12.24
CA GLY A 175 4.74 -1.48 -13.13
C GLY A 175 5.76 -0.37 -12.91
N ALA A 176 6.93 -0.48 -13.55
CA ALA A 176 8.01 0.46 -13.40
C ALA A 176 7.57 1.90 -13.68
N ALA A 177 7.89 2.81 -12.76
CA ALA A 177 7.45 4.20 -12.81
C ALA A 177 8.56 5.21 -12.44
N ALA A 178 9.83 4.83 -12.62
CA ALA A 178 10.97 5.63 -12.16
C ALA A 178 10.96 7.05 -12.73
N ARG A 179 10.63 7.25 -14.02
CA ARG A 179 10.61 8.59 -14.63
C ARG A 179 9.58 9.54 -14.00
N VAL A 180 8.54 9.01 -13.39
CA VAL A 180 7.47 9.79 -12.75
C VAL A 180 7.67 9.88 -11.24
N MET A 181 7.95 8.76 -10.56
CA MET A 181 7.96 8.65 -9.09
C MET A 181 9.36 8.53 -8.48
N GLY A 182 10.43 8.54 -9.30
CA GLY A 182 11.80 8.31 -8.84
C GLY A 182 12.22 6.84 -8.94
N THR A 183 13.51 6.58 -8.75
CA THR A 183 14.12 5.28 -9.04
C THR A 183 13.52 4.11 -8.27
N SER A 184 13.08 4.33 -7.04
CA SER A 184 12.52 3.28 -6.16
C SER A 184 11.15 2.76 -6.58
N ALA A 185 10.45 3.40 -7.54
CA ALA A 185 9.21 2.89 -8.13
C ALA A 185 9.50 1.75 -9.12
N PHE A 186 10.03 0.65 -8.61
CA PHE A 186 10.57 -0.49 -9.37
C PHE A 186 9.43 -1.35 -9.96
N ASN A 187 8.47 -1.79 -9.14
CA ASN A 187 7.29 -2.53 -9.55
C ASN A 187 6.01 -1.69 -9.48
N GLY A 188 6.09 -0.47 -8.96
CA GLY A 188 4.98 0.45 -8.86
C GLY A 188 5.11 1.44 -7.73
N ALA A 189 4.03 2.19 -7.52
CA ALA A 189 3.91 3.17 -6.45
C ALA A 189 2.49 3.22 -5.90
N ILE A 190 2.37 3.57 -4.62
CA ILE A 190 1.10 3.84 -3.96
C ILE A 190 1.16 5.27 -3.43
N ASN A 191 0.25 6.14 -3.89
CA ASN A 191 0.12 7.51 -3.41
C ASN A 191 -1.15 7.67 -2.59
N ILE A 192 -0.99 8.05 -1.33
CA ILE A 192 -2.08 8.37 -0.43
C ILE A 192 -2.35 9.86 -0.56
N VAL A 193 -3.54 10.20 -1.01
CA VAL A 193 -3.99 11.60 -1.16
C VAL A 193 -4.95 11.91 -0.02
N THR A 194 -4.61 12.92 0.76
CA THR A 194 -5.39 13.33 1.91
C THR A 194 -6.48 14.34 1.54
N ARG A 195 -7.48 14.46 2.41
CA ARG A 195 -8.63 15.34 2.24
C ARG A 195 -8.23 16.81 2.13
N ARG A 196 -8.96 17.51 1.28
CA ARG A 196 -8.91 18.96 1.11
C ARG A 196 -10.34 19.46 0.93
N ASP A 197 -11.09 19.52 2.04
CA ASP A 197 -12.48 19.91 2.00
C ASP A 197 -12.62 21.41 1.68
N ALA A 198 -13.59 21.75 0.83
CA ALA A 198 -13.88 23.13 0.46
C ALA A 198 -14.75 23.85 1.50
N VAL A 199 -15.31 23.13 2.47
CA VAL A 199 -16.16 23.64 3.55
C VAL A 199 -15.66 23.12 4.89
N SER A 200 -15.92 23.89 5.94
CA SER A 200 -15.59 23.47 7.30
C SER A 200 -16.45 22.28 7.71
N CYS A 201 -15.82 21.26 8.24
CA CYS A 201 -16.50 20.04 8.69
C CYS A 201 -15.69 19.40 9.84
N ALA A 202 -16.36 18.55 10.61
CA ALA A 202 -15.72 17.75 11.63
C ALA A 202 -16.32 16.34 11.66
N GLN A 203 -15.52 15.36 12.04
CA GLN A 203 -15.99 14.00 12.27
C GLN A 203 -15.23 13.37 13.43
N ALA A 204 -15.89 12.47 14.13
CA ALA A 204 -15.27 11.67 15.19
C ALA A 204 -15.87 10.27 15.17
N GLY A 205 -15.09 9.26 15.52
CA GLY A 205 -15.51 7.88 15.58
C GLY A 205 -14.89 7.14 16.76
N VAL A 206 -15.62 6.17 17.28
CA VAL A 206 -15.10 5.21 18.26
C VAL A 206 -15.64 3.83 17.94
N GLN A 207 -14.78 2.82 18.10
CA GLN A 207 -15.15 1.42 17.95
C GLN A 207 -14.43 0.55 18.96
N ALA A 208 -15.06 -0.54 19.36
CA ALA A 208 -14.51 -1.53 20.27
C ALA A 208 -14.90 -2.95 19.83
N GLY A 209 -14.14 -3.95 20.25
CA GLY A 209 -14.46 -5.31 19.85
C GLY A 209 -13.51 -6.39 20.39
N SER A 210 -13.31 -7.42 19.60
CA SER A 210 -12.54 -8.62 19.96
C SER A 210 -11.15 -8.28 20.47
N TYR A 211 -10.62 -9.11 21.36
CA TYR A 211 -9.25 -9.05 21.90
C TYR A 211 -8.93 -7.71 22.60
N GLY A 212 -9.88 -7.17 23.36
CA GLY A 212 -9.68 -5.90 24.05
C GLY A 212 -9.47 -4.70 23.12
N THR A 213 -9.84 -4.83 21.85
CA THR A 213 -9.58 -3.77 20.86
C THR A 213 -10.45 -2.57 21.12
N VAL A 214 -9.81 -1.40 21.19
CA VAL A 214 -10.46 -0.09 21.22
C VAL A 214 -9.76 0.81 20.21
N GLN A 215 -10.53 1.51 19.39
CA GLN A 215 -10.01 2.52 18.46
C GLN A 215 -10.89 3.75 18.49
N GLY A 216 -10.26 4.93 18.47
CA GLY A 216 -10.92 6.22 18.29
C GLY A 216 -10.19 7.06 17.26
N ASP A 217 -10.94 7.84 16.49
CA ASP A 217 -10.41 8.83 15.57
C ASP A 217 -11.27 10.10 15.58
N ALA A 218 -10.62 11.22 15.32
CA ALA A 218 -11.29 12.49 15.12
C ALA A 218 -10.54 13.30 14.07
N SER A 219 -11.27 14.00 13.22
CA SER A 219 -10.68 14.91 12.25
C SER A 219 -11.61 16.08 11.96
N GLY A 220 -11.03 17.19 11.50
CA GLY A 220 -11.81 18.36 11.12
C GLY A 220 -11.05 19.23 10.12
N THR A 221 -11.82 19.92 9.32
CA THR A 221 -11.35 20.93 8.37
C THR A 221 -11.94 22.28 8.74
N LEU A 222 -11.09 23.29 8.82
CA LEU A 222 -11.50 24.69 8.99
C LEU A 222 -11.12 25.48 7.76
N VAL A 223 -12.13 26.04 7.10
CA VAL A 223 -11.95 26.90 5.91
C VAL A 223 -12.21 28.35 6.33
N THR A 224 -11.23 29.21 6.11
CA THR A 224 -11.31 30.65 6.41
C THR A 224 -10.75 31.45 5.24
N GLY A 225 -11.63 32.08 4.46
CA GLY A 225 -11.23 32.78 3.24
C GLY A 225 -10.52 31.84 2.27
N ASN A 226 -9.27 32.14 1.93
CA ASN A 226 -8.44 31.39 0.99
C ASN A 226 -7.59 30.31 1.67
N VAL A 227 -7.79 30.04 2.94
CA VAL A 227 -7.03 29.05 3.70
C VAL A 227 -7.93 27.92 4.15
N SER A 228 -7.55 26.69 3.84
CA SER A 228 -8.15 25.48 4.40
C SER A 228 -7.12 24.72 5.22
N ASN A 229 -7.48 24.36 6.44
CA ASN A 229 -6.65 23.59 7.36
C ASN A 229 -7.40 22.34 7.77
N HIS A 230 -6.76 21.19 7.68
CA HIS A 230 -7.26 19.91 8.11
C HIS A 230 -6.38 19.34 9.23
N VAL A 231 -6.98 18.87 10.30
CA VAL A 231 -6.28 18.14 11.37
C VAL A 231 -7.02 16.84 11.64
N GLY A 232 -6.26 15.75 11.82
CA GLY A 232 -6.80 14.44 12.18
C GLY A 232 -5.92 13.75 13.20
N GLY A 233 -6.52 12.96 14.08
CA GLY A 233 -5.80 12.14 15.04
C GLY A 233 -6.53 10.82 15.30
N SER A 234 -5.78 9.78 15.62
CA SER A 234 -6.34 8.48 15.98
C SER A 234 -5.49 7.75 16.99
N TYR A 235 -6.16 6.90 17.77
CA TYR A 235 -5.51 5.96 18.67
C TYR A 235 -6.20 4.60 18.56
N ALA A 236 -5.40 3.52 18.60
CA ALA A 236 -5.89 2.15 18.62
C ALA A 236 -5.01 1.30 19.54
N GLN A 237 -5.64 0.38 20.26
CA GLN A 237 -4.97 -0.63 21.09
C GLN A 237 -5.69 -1.96 21.01
N SER A 238 -4.99 -3.04 21.29
CA SER A 238 -5.53 -4.40 21.40
C SER A 238 -4.59 -5.31 22.18
N ASP A 239 -5.13 -6.32 22.84
CA ASP A 239 -4.36 -7.40 23.46
C ASP A 239 -3.84 -8.41 22.41
N GLY A 240 -4.29 -8.28 21.14
CA GLY A 240 -3.88 -9.15 20.04
C GLY A 240 -4.67 -10.45 19.90
N GLY A 241 -4.77 -10.96 18.69
CA GLY A 241 -5.49 -12.22 18.37
C GLY A 241 -4.64 -13.49 18.50
N THR A 242 -3.36 -13.35 18.82
CA THR A 242 -2.38 -14.43 19.08
C THR A 242 -1.48 -14.02 20.23
N PRO A 243 -0.79 -14.95 20.92
CA PRO A 243 0.16 -14.59 21.98
C PRO A 243 1.20 -13.59 21.47
N HIS A 244 1.63 -12.67 22.32
CA HIS A 244 2.63 -11.64 22.00
C HIS A 244 2.34 -10.87 20.69
N SER A 245 1.06 -10.48 20.49
CA SER A 245 0.62 -9.66 19.35
C SER A 245 -0.23 -8.45 19.77
N ASP A 246 -0.08 -8.03 21.01
CA ASP A 246 -0.63 -6.80 21.57
C ASP A 246 -0.05 -5.57 20.86
N PHE A 247 -0.81 -4.49 20.79
CA PHE A 247 -0.30 -3.26 20.21
C PHE A 247 -0.97 -2.02 20.76
N HIS A 248 -0.22 -0.89 20.67
CA HIS A 248 -0.69 0.47 20.84
C HIS A 248 -0.25 1.29 19.62
N LYS A 249 -1.14 2.07 19.04
CA LYS A 249 -0.88 2.83 17.83
C LYS A 249 -1.56 4.19 17.86
N GLY A 250 -0.75 5.26 17.77
CA GLY A 250 -1.23 6.64 17.74
C GLY A 250 -0.81 7.34 16.45
N ARG A 251 -1.65 8.23 15.92
CA ARG A 251 -1.38 9.07 14.75
C ARG A 251 -1.89 10.47 14.95
N LEU A 252 -1.17 11.43 14.39
CA LEU A 252 -1.57 12.82 14.27
C LEU A 252 -1.19 13.31 12.87
N TYR A 253 -2.12 13.97 12.20
CA TYR A 253 -1.91 14.52 10.89
C TYR A 253 -2.46 15.94 10.81
N TYR A 254 -1.72 16.82 10.16
CA TYR A 254 -2.11 18.18 9.85
C TYR A 254 -1.70 18.53 8.43
N ASN A 255 -2.61 19.09 7.66
CA ASN A 255 -2.29 19.69 6.37
C ASN A 255 -3.03 21.00 6.19
N GLY A 256 -2.53 21.84 5.30
CA GLY A 256 -3.22 23.04 4.90
C GLY A 256 -2.89 23.47 3.49
N ILE A 257 -3.73 24.34 2.97
CA ILE A 257 -3.55 25.01 1.70
C ILE A 257 -3.96 26.49 1.82
N TRP A 258 -3.13 27.35 1.28
CA TRP A 258 -3.43 28.76 1.03
C TRP A 258 -3.43 29.01 -0.46
N THR A 259 -4.60 29.38 -1.01
CA THR A 259 -4.81 29.58 -2.44
C THR A 259 -4.91 31.05 -2.76
N THR A 260 -4.14 31.51 -3.74
CA THR A 260 -4.20 32.86 -4.29
C THR A 260 -4.37 32.81 -5.81
N SER A 261 -4.46 33.98 -6.46
CA SER A 261 -4.54 34.07 -7.91
C SER A 261 -3.27 33.59 -8.65
N HIS A 262 -2.14 33.44 -7.97
CA HIS A 262 -0.84 33.11 -8.59
C HIS A 262 -0.08 32.00 -7.88
N VAL A 263 -0.40 31.72 -6.63
CA VAL A 263 0.33 30.75 -5.80
C VAL A 263 -0.65 29.97 -4.94
N ASP A 264 -0.52 28.64 -4.97
CA ASP A 264 -1.10 27.75 -3.98
C ASP A 264 0.03 27.21 -3.09
N LEU A 265 0.07 27.61 -1.83
CA LEU A 265 1.00 27.10 -0.85
C LEU A 265 0.36 25.93 -0.09
N THR A 266 0.98 24.78 -0.09
CA THR A 266 0.51 23.61 0.64
C THR A 266 1.57 23.18 1.67
N TRP A 267 1.12 22.71 2.82
CA TRP A 267 2.00 22.15 3.85
C TRP A 267 1.35 20.91 4.46
N GLN A 268 2.18 20.03 4.99
CA GLN A 268 1.74 18.85 5.73
C GLN A 268 2.73 18.47 6.81
N LEU A 269 2.20 17.99 7.93
CA LEU A 269 2.93 17.40 9.03
C LEU A 269 2.18 16.16 9.50
N GLY A 270 2.84 15.02 9.53
CA GLY A 270 2.26 13.77 10.01
C GLY A 270 3.17 13.11 11.04
N MET A 271 2.57 12.47 12.03
CA MET A 271 3.27 11.71 13.05
C MET A 271 2.53 10.40 13.31
N SER A 272 3.27 9.31 13.38
CA SER A 272 2.79 8.04 13.91
C SER A 272 3.75 7.52 14.97
N ARG A 273 3.19 6.77 15.92
CA ARG A 273 3.95 6.00 16.90
C ARG A 273 3.19 4.75 17.22
N GLN A 274 3.88 3.64 17.22
CA GLN A 274 3.31 2.36 17.62
C GLN A 274 4.35 1.54 18.38
N ASP A 275 3.86 0.68 19.27
CA ASP A 275 4.62 -0.38 19.90
C ASP A 275 3.78 -1.66 19.88
N TYR A 276 4.42 -2.80 19.65
CA TYR A 276 3.71 -4.06 19.45
C TYR A 276 4.57 -5.28 19.76
N GLY A 277 3.90 -6.33 20.18
CA GLY A 277 4.47 -7.67 20.22
C GLY A 277 4.65 -8.19 18.80
N ALA A 278 5.86 -8.60 18.47
CA ALA A 278 6.27 -9.05 17.14
C ALA A 278 6.49 -10.58 17.10
N ASN A 279 5.48 -11.33 17.54
CA ASN A 279 5.55 -12.79 17.65
C ASN A 279 6.08 -13.45 16.37
N THR A 280 7.27 -14.03 16.44
CA THR A 280 7.94 -14.76 15.35
C THR A 280 8.19 -13.96 14.05
N PHE A 281 8.12 -12.62 14.08
CA PHE A 281 8.21 -11.79 12.86
C PHE A 281 9.52 -11.96 12.11
N TYR A 282 10.63 -12.00 12.83
CA TYR A 282 11.97 -12.09 12.23
C TYR A 282 12.64 -13.44 12.43
N SER A 283 12.12 -14.26 13.36
CA SER A 283 12.62 -15.60 13.61
C SER A 283 11.54 -16.47 14.25
N ALA A 284 11.26 -17.61 13.65
CA ALA A 284 10.33 -18.60 14.22
C ALA A 284 10.80 -19.23 15.56
N LYS A 285 12.07 -19.00 15.93
CA LYS A 285 12.66 -19.51 17.17
C LYS A 285 12.25 -18.68 18.40
N TYR A 286 11.92 -17.40 18.19
CA TYR A 286 11.59 -16.45 19.26
C TYR A 286 10.16 -15.94 19.03
N ASP A 287 9.29 -16.16 20.00
CA ASP A 287 7.87 -15.79 19.96
C ASP A 287 7.55 -14.52 20.76
N ASP A 288 8.48 -14.04 21.61
CA ASP A 288 8.33 -12.85 22.44
C ASP A 288 9.19 -11.67 21.94
N GLN A 289 9.22 -11.47 20.62
CA GLN A 289 9.86 -10.30 20.02
C GLN A 289 8.98 -9.07 20.22
N TRP A 290 9.61 -7.91 20.30
CA TRP A 290 8.92 -6.64 20.45
C TRP A 290 9.56 -5.55 19.61
N GLU A 291 8.73 -4.64 19.10
CA GLU A 291 9.19 -3.54 18.27
C GLU A 291 8.40 -2.26 18.56
N LYS A 292 9.08 -1.13 18.48
CA LYS A 292 8.51 0.19 18.60
C LYS A 292 9.00 1.06 17.47
N THR A 293 8.05 1.60 16.69
CA THR A 293 8.36 2.50 15.58
C THR A 293 7.73 3.86 15.78
N SER A 294 8.33 4.87 15.16
CA SER A 294 7.72 6.19 14.99
C SER A 294 8.10 6.75 13.62
N HIS A 295 7.18 7.44 12.99
CA HIS A 295 7.38 8.09 11.72
C HIS A 295 6.91 9.54 11.80
N ILE A 296 7.76 10.47 11.38
CA ILE A 296 7.44 11.90 11.26
C ILE A 296 7.65 12.28 9.80
N VAL A 297 6.67 12.92 9.20
CA VAL A 297 6.74 13.46 7.85
C VAL A 297 6.37 14.93 7.85
N GLY A 298 7.17 15.74 7.19
CA GLY A 298 6.90 17.16 6.96
C GLY A 298 7.19 17.53 5.51
N ALA A 299 6.33 18.35 4.89
CA ALA A 299 6.58 18.88 3.57
C ALA A 299 5.89 20.24 3.37
N VAL A 300 6.51 21.07 2.54
CA VAL A 300 5.96 22.34 2.06
C VAL A 300 6.15 22.38 0.54
N SER A 301 5.10 22.76 -0.19
CA SER A 301 5.12 22.89 -1.64
C SER A 301 4.37 24.15 -2.07
N ALA A 302 4.93 24.88 -3.04
CA ALA A 302 4.28 26.04 -3.61
C ALA A 302 4.03 25.79 -5.10
N ARG A 303 2.77 25.82 -5.53
CA ARG A 303 2.41 25.78 -6.96
C ARG A 303 2.24 27.20 -7.46
N ILE A 304 3.20 27.67 -8.25
CA ILE A 304 3.20 29.00 -8.87
C ILE A 304 2.56 28.85 -10.26
N HIS A 305 1.45 29.53 -10.48
CA HIS A 305 0.65 29.43 -11.70
C HIS A 305 0.28 30.84 -12.23
N GLY A 306 -0.44 30.92 -13.34
CA GLY A 306 -0.79 32.18 -13.98
C GLY A 306 0.38 32.84 -14.75
N LEU A 307 1.48 32.11 -14.96
CA LEU A 307 2.62 32.55 -15.74
C LEU A 307 2.28 32.46 -17.25
N PRO A 308 2.98 33.25 -18.13
CA PRO A 308 2.83 33.14 -19.57
C PRO A 308 2.99 31.71 -20.08
N GLN A 309 2.33 31.35 -21.19
CA GLN A 309 2.37 30.02 -21.80
C GLN A 309 1.88 28.89 -20.87
N GLN A 310 1.00 29.19 -19.90
CA GLN A 310 0.51 28.22 -18.92
C GLN A 310 1.63 27.47 -18.25
N ILE A 311 2.74 28.15 -17.95
CA ILE A 311 3.83 27.59 -17.18
C ILE A 311 3.39 27.52 -15.72
N GLU A 312 3.62 26.36 -15.11
CA GLU A 312 3.50 26.18 -13.66
C GLU A 312 4.83 25.66 -13.10
N ILE A 313 5.21 26.18 -11.94
CA ILE A 313 6.46 25.81 -11.25
C ILE A 313 6.09 25.36 -9.83
N THR A 314 6.58 24.19 -9.46
CA THR A 314 6.26 23.61 -8.14
C THR A 314 7.55 23.22 -7.42
N PRO A 315 8.18 24.14 -6.64
CA PRO A 315 9.19 23.79 -5.63
C PRO A 315 8.55 23.05 -4.47
N THR A 316 9.22 22.01 -3.98
CA THR A 316 8.82 21.25 -2.79
C THR A 316 10.04 20.99 -1.91
N ALA A 317 9.91 21.17 -0.60
CA ALA A 317 10.87 20.74 0.39
C ALA A 317 10.22 19.74 1.34
N TYR A 318 10.94 18.71 1.73
CA TYR A 318 10.41 17.65 2.58
C TYR A 318 11.45 17.07 3.51
N TRP A 319 10.94 16.52 4.62
CA TRP A 319 11.71 15.80 5.62
C TRP A 319 10.88 14.66 6.19
N ASN A 320 11.49 13.48 6.30
CA ASN A 320 10.92 12.30 6.93
C ASN A 320 11.94 11.76 7.95
N ARG A 321 11.45 11.34 9.10
CA ARG A 321 12.24 10.65 10.11
C ARG A 321 11.51 9.39 10.56
N PHE A 322 12.20 8.29 10.45
CA PHE A 322 11.78 7.00 11.03
C PHE A 322 12.62 6.72 12.26
N TYR A 323 12.00 6.23 13.28
CA TYR A 323 12.61 5.72 14.49
C TYR A 323 12.18 4.28 14.67
N ASP A 324 13.13 3.39 14.97
CA ASP A 324 12.91 1.95 15.16
C ASP A 324 13.71 1.48 16.37
N HIS A 325 13.03 0.76 17.28
CA HIS A 325 13.61 0.11 18.44
C HIS A 325 13.08 -1.33 18.50
N TYR A 326 13.95 -2.28 18.31
CA TYR A 326 13.65 -3.69 18.27
C TYR A 326 14.30 -4.43 19.43
N GLN A 327 13.58 -5.40 20.02
CA GLN A 327 14.06 -6.35 21.02
C GLN A 327 13.77 -7.77 20.56
N LEU A 328 14.79 -8.64 20.53
CA LEU A 328 14.64 -10.06 20.19
C LEU A 328 13.81 -10.81 21.23
N ILE A 329 13.94 -10.44 22.48
CA ILE A 329 13.12 -10.90 23.61
C ILE A 329 12.67 -9.65 24.36
N ARG A 330 11.37 -9.48 24.47
CA ARG A 330 10.74 -8.30 25.09
C ARG A 330 11.27 -8.07 26.51
N GLY A 331 11.66 -6.82 26.79
CA GLY A 331 12.21 -6.44 28.10
C GLY A 331 13.68 -6.79 28.32
N GLN A 332 14.33 -7.50 27.40
CA GLN A 332 15.77 -7.76 27.47
C GLN A 332 16.54 -6.68 26.70
N ALA A 333 17.35 -5.91 27.43
CA ALA A 333 18.14 -4.83 26.88
C ALA A 333 19.58 -5.28 26.54
N GLY A 334 20.21 -4.57 25.61
CA GLY A 334 21.61 -4.73 25.25
C GLY A 334 21.87 -5.45 23.93
N ALA A 335 23.05 -5.19 23.35
CA ALA A 335 23.45 -5.74 22.05
C ALA A 335 23.51 -7.29 22.07
N SER A 336 23.98 -7.89 23.15
CA SER A 336 24.05 -9.34 23.33
C SER A 336 22.67 -10.01 23.41
N ALA A 337 21.65 -9.27 23.81
CA ALA A 337 20.26 -9.70 23.83
C ALA A 337 19.53 -9.46 22.49
N GLY A 338 20.21 -8.95 21.46
CA GLY A 338 19.61 -8.68 20.13
C GLY A 338 18.79 -7.42 20.07
N GLU A 339 19.01 -6.45 20.97
CA GLU A 339 18.35 -5.14 20.96
C GLU A 339 19.03 -4.19 19.98
N ASN A 340 18.25 -3.54 19.13
CA ASN A 340 18.72 -2.59 18.12
C ASN A 340 17.91 -1.29 18.11
N TYR A 341 18.61 -0.19 17.76
CA TYR A 341 18.02 1.14 17.60
C TYR A 341 18.46 1.75 16.28
N HIS A 342 17.52 2.35 15.56
CA HIS A 342 17.77 3.01 14.29
C HIS A 342 17.03 4.33 14.22
N ILE A 343 17.67 5.36 13.65
CA ILE A 343 17.05 6.59 13.18
C ILE A 343 17.38 6.74 11.71
N THR A 344 16.37 6.85 10.87
CA THR A 344 16.53 7.10 9.44
C THR A 344 15.94 8.45 9.09
N ASP A 345 16.77 9.37 8.65
CA ASP A 345 16.37 10.68 8.13
C ASP A 345 16.42 10.69 6.61
N MET A 346 15.37 11.18 5.99
CA MET A 346 15.33 11.54 4.57
C MET A 346 14.94 13.01 4.48
N TYR A 347 15.74 13.80 3.82
CA TYR A 347 15.40 15.18 3.53
C TYR A 347 15.83 15.57 2.13
N GLY A 348 15.03 16.40 1.51
CA GLY A 348 15.27 16.78 0.15
C GLY A 348 14.41 17.92 -0.34
N GLY A 349 14.66 18.25 -1.58
CA GLY A 349 13.90 19.23 -2.31
C GLY A 349 13.76 18.84 -3.76
N SER A 350 12.64 19.19 -4.33
CA SER A 350 12.37 19.01 -5.76
C SER A 350 11.86 20.30 -6.39
N LEU A 351 12.18 20.47 -7.65
CA LEU A 351 11.65 21.53 -8.49
C LEU A 351 11.02 20.86 -9.72
N ASN A 352 9.72 21.01 -9.88
CA ASN A 352 8.99 20.58 -11.07
C ASN A 352 8.48 21.80 -11.81
N ALA A 353 8.71 21.87 -13.11
CA ALA A 353 8.12 22.88 -13.97
C ALA A 353 7.42 22.19 -15.15
N HIS A 354 6.24 22.66 -15.50
CA HIS A 354 5.56 22.18 -16.70
C HIS A 354 4.92 23.32 -17.47
N ALA A 355 4.79 23.13 -18.78
CA ALA A 355 4.15 24.06 -19.69
C ALA A 355 3.19 23.32 -20.61
N THR A 356 2.07 23.97 -20.93
CA THR A 356 1.10 23.50 -21.93
C THR A 356 1.25 24.36 -23.21
N TRP A 357 1.40 23.69 -24.35
CA TRP A 357 1.59 24.33 -25.64
C TRP A 357 0.98 23.49 -26.75
N ALA A 358 1.11 23.93 -28.01
CA ALA A 358 0.38 23.35 -29.16
C ALA A 358 0.60 21.84 -29.35
N LEU A 359 1.78 21.30 -28.99
CA LEU A 359 2.07 19.88 -29.11
C LEU A 359 1.75 19.08 -27.84
N GLY A 360 1.17 19.68 -26.78
CA GLY A 360 0.80 19.01 -25.56
C GLY A 360 1.40 19.62 -24.30
N LYS A 361 1.79 18.77 -23.32
CA LYS A 361 2.35 19.19 -22.03
C LYS A 361 3.76 18.66 -21.84
N THR A 362 4.72 19.57 -21.59
CA THR A 362 6.11 19.22 -21.26
C THR A 362 6.38 19.50 -19.80
N ALA A 363 6.99 18.55 -19.09
CA ALA A 363 7.47 18.72 -17.73
C ALA A 363 8.99 18.48 -17.65
N ILE A 364 9.67 19.31 -16.88
CA ILE A 364 11.09 19.16 -16.53
C ILE A 364 11.27 19.34 -15.04
N GLY A 365 12.31 18.78 -14.48
CA GLY A 365 12.59 19.07 -13.09
C GLY A 365 13.83 18.36 -12.56
N ALA A 366 14.07 18.63 -11.28
CA ALA A 366 15.17 18.08 -10.51
C ALA A 366 14.70 17.68 -9.13
N ASP A 367 15.36 16.67 -8.56
CA ASP A 367 15.15 16.20 -7.19
C ASP A 367 16.51 15.92 -6.55
N ILE A 368 16.72 16.41 -5.33
CA ILE A 368 17.87 16.12 -4.51
C ILE A 368 17.38 15.57 -3.18
N ARG A 369 17.82 14.35 -2.83
CA ARG A 369 17.45 13.68 -1.59
C ARG A 369 18.69 13.11 -0.89
N ARG A 370 18.79 13.39 0.39
CA ARG A 370 19.78 12.78 1.27
C ARG A 370 19.10 11.80 2.22
N ASP A 371 19.59 10.58 2.25
CA ASP A 371 19.21 9.53 3.18
C ASP A 371 20.35 9.37 4.20
N ARG A 372 20.01 9.28 5.49
CA ARG A 372 20.95 9.11 6.61
C ARG A 372 20.38 8.11 7.60
N VAL A 373 21.14 7.08 7.93
CA VAL A 373 20.78 6.13 8.99
C VAL A 373 21.81 6.27 10.12
N LEU A 374 21.38 6.57 11.33
CA LEU A 374 22.13 6.41 12.57
C LEU A 374 21.66 5.13 13.25
N SER A 375 22.58 4.26 13.65
CA SER A 375 22.23 2.92 14.07
C SER A 375 23.19 2.36 15.13
N THR A 376 22.69 1.40 15.89
CA THR A 376 23.53 0.52 16.72
C THR A 376 24.11 -0.66 15.92
N ALA A 377 23.62 -0.90 14.67
CA ALA A 377 23.98 -2.08 13.88
C ALA A 377 24.31 -1.79 12.42
N TYR A 378 23.71 -0.75 11.78
CA TYR A 378 23.78 -0.50 10.34
C TYR A 378 24.66 0.69 9.98
N GLY A 379 25.48 0.54 8.96
CA GLY A 379 26.38 1.57 8.47
C GLY A 379 27.84 1.36 8.88
N ASN A 380 28.69 2.31 8.52
CA ASN A 380 30.10 2.34 8.89
C ASN A 380 30.23 2.75 10.36
N GLU A 381 31.26 2.26 11.02
CA GLU A 381 31.59 2.65 12.40
C GLU A 381 31.92 4.14 12.47
N LEU A 382 31.43 4.79 13.51
CA LEU A 382 31.74 6.17 13.86
C LEU A 382 32.90 6.20 14.87
N ASP A 383 33.72 7.26 14.82
CA ASP A 383 34.66 7.54 15.88
C ASP A 383 33.90 7.77 17.20
N GLU A 384 34.49 7.43 18.34
CA GLU A 384 33.83 7.56 19.65
C GLU A 384 33.35 8.98 19.94
N SER A 385 34.06 10.00 19.44
CA SER A 385 33.70 11.43 19.55
C SER A 385 32.43 11.79 18.76
N GLU A 386 32.02 10.96 17.78
CA GLU A 386 30.84 11.17 16.94
C GLU A 386 29.62 10.35 17.40
N TRP A 387 29.78 9.48 18.39
CA TRP A 387 28.68 8.68 18.93
C TRP A 387 27.56 9.57 19.46
N LYS A 388 26.32 9.15 19.25
CA LYS A 388 25.12 9.89 19.67
C LYS A 388 24.36 9.08 20.72
N ASP A 389 23.96 9.77 21.79
CA ASP A 389 23.17 9.16 22.87
C ASP A 389 21.77 8.75 22.35
N ILE A 390 21.28 7.64 22.86
CA ILE A 390 19.91 7.14 22.62
C ILE A 390 19.07 7.57 23.81
N HIS A 391 18.05 8.39 23.54
CA HIS A 391 17.16 8.86 24.60
C HIS A 391 16.44 7.70 25.31
N GLY A 392 16.61 7.60 26.63
CA GLY A 392 16.00 6.56 27.44
C GLY A 392 16.73 5.20 27.39
N SER A 393 18.00 5.17 26.95
CA SER A 393 18.86 3.98 26.95
C SER A 393 20.30 4.38 27.29
N ASP A 394 21.04 3.49 27.90
CA ASP A 394 22.50 3.64 28.14
C ASP A 394 23.33 3.38 26.88
N ARG A 395 22.68 2.96 25.78
CA ARG A 395 23.32 2.67 24.50
C ARG A 395 23.51 3.94 23.67
N LYS A 396 24.40 3.87 22.67
CA LYS A 396 24.67 4.96 21.73
C LYS A 396 24.53 4.46 20.29
N TYR A 397 24.17 5.35 19.39
CA TYR A 397 24.34 5.15 17.96
C TYR A 397 25.83 5.22 17.64
N THR A 398 26.40 4.10 17.20
CA THR A 398 27.83 3.94 16.93
C THR A 398 28.15 3.81 15.46
N ARG A 399 27.11 3.76 14.59
CA ARG A 399 27.24 3.54 13.16
C ARG A 399 26.39 4.54 12.37
N GLU A 400 26.86 4.84 11.16
CA GLU A 400 26.17 5.76 10.27
C GLU A 400 26.25 5.28 8.80
N GLY A 401 25.11 5.35 8.09
CA GLY A 401 25.03 5.20 6.65
C GLY A 401 24.49 6.47 6.00
N LYS A 402 25.08 6.89 4.87
CA LYS A 402 24.66 8.09 4.13
C LYS A 402 24.56 7.81 2.65
N ARG A 403 23.53 8.35 1.99
CA ARG A 403 23.38 8.36 0.53
C ARG A 403 22.86 9.71 0.06
N LEU A 404 23.37 10.17 -1.06
CA LEU A 404 22.86 11.34 -1.78
C LEU A 404 22.32 10.89 -3.13
N ASN A 405 21.06 11.18 -3.39
CA ASN A 405 20.40 10.97 -4.67
C ASN A 405 20.21 12.31 -5.36
N THR A 406 20.61 12.41 -6.62
CA THR A 406 20.34 13.57 -7.47
C THR A 406 19.71 13.08 -8.75
N SER A 407 18.54 13.61 -9.09
CA SER A 407 17.78 13.23 -10.28
C SER A 407 17.44 14.45 -11.11
N PHE A 408 17.48 14.29 -12.43
CA PHE A 408 16.89 15.21 -13.40
C PHE A 408 15.92 14.44 -14.28
N TYR A 409 14.80 15.04 -14.63
CA TYR A 409 13.82 14.39 -15.47
C TYR A 409 13.24 15.36 -16.51
N MET A 410 12.83 14.76 -17.63
CA MET A 410 12.07 15.40 -18.67
C MET A 410 10.97 14.44 -19.15
N GLU A 411 9.78 14.96 -19.32
CA GLU A 411 8.63 14.22 -19.84
C GLU A 411 7.86 15.10 -20.81
N HIS A 412 7.43 14.54 -21.93
CA HIS A 412 6.52 15.20 -22.88
C HIS A 412 5.29 14.33 -23.12
N ASN A 413 4.12 14.96 -23.06
CA ASN A 413 2.82 14.33 -23.23
C ASN A 413 2.13 14.97 -24.45
N ILE A 414 2.03 14.23 -25.55
CA ILE A 414 1.28 14.60 -26.74
C ILE A 414 -0.16 14.12 -26.54
N ILE A 415 -1.13 15.04 -26.64
CA ILE A 415 -2.56 14.75 -26.48
C ILE A 415 -3.28 15.20 -27.77
N LEU A 416 -3.75 14.24 -28.56
CA LEU A 416 -4.40 14.47 -29.84
C LEU A 416 -5.75 13.72 -29.88
N GLY A 417 -6.85 14.42 -29.61
CA GLY A 417 -8.17 13.79 -29.54
C GLY A 417 -8.20 12.64 -28.53
N GLY A 418 -8.49 11.43 -28.98
CA GLY A 418 -8.50 10.22 -28.16
C GLY A 418 -7.12 9.58 -27.93
N PHE A 419 -6.03 10.08 -28.55
CA PHE A 419 -4.69 9.54 -28.46
C PHE A 419 -3.83 10.32 -27.47
N THR A 420 -3.10 9.62 -26.61
CA THR A 420 -2.08 10.22 -25.73
C THR A 420 -0.79 9.42 -25.82
N LEU A 421 0.31 10.11 -26.09
CA LEU A 421 1.66 9.59 -26.03
C LEU A 421 2.43 10.34 -24.93
N SER A 422 2.94 9.63 -23.95
CA SER A 422 3.80 10.15 -22.89
C SER A 422 5.17 9.53 -23.00
N ALA A 423 6.19 10.31 -23.29
CA ALA A 423 7.57 9.86 -23.37
C ALA A 423 8.45 10.69 -22.45
N GLY A 424 9.42 10.06 -21.80
CA GLY A 424 10.32 10.79 -20.91
C GLY A 424 11.47 9.95 -20.41
N VAL A 425 12.35 10.61 -19.68
CA VAL A 425 13.56 10.03 -19.13
C VAL A 425 13.86 10.63 -17.76
N LEU A 426 14.32 9.80 -16.84
CA LEU A 426 14.95 10.20 -15.58
C LEU A 426 16.44 9.89 -15.67
N ALA A 427 17.30 10.86 -15.34
CA ALA A 427 18.70 10.66 -15.05
C ALA A 427 18.93 10.70 -13.54
N ASN A 428 19.48 9.65 -12.96
CA ASN A 428 19.72 9.58 -11.52
C ASN A 428 21.18 9.23 -11.23
N ARG A 429 21.73 9.90 -10.22
CA ARG A 429 23.04 9.66 -9.63
C ARG A 429 22.86 9.36 -8.15
N ASN A 430 23.48 8.27 -7.68
CA ASN A 430 23.44 7.87 -6.29
C ASN A 430 24.86 7.71 -5.74
N SER A 431 25.19 8.35 -4.62
CA SER A 431 26.52 8.28 -4.01
C SER A 431 26.86 6.92 -3.40
N GLY A 432 25.87 6.06 -3.18
CA GLY A 432 26.07 4.66 -2.77
C GLY A 432 26.48 3.72 -3.91
N LEU A 433 26.68 4.28 -5.12
CA LEU A 433 27.20 3.58 -6.30
C LEU A 433 28.47 4.30 -6.80
N ASP A 434 28.81 4.07 -8.07
CA ASP A 434 29.96 4.70 -8.75
C ASP A 434 29.78 6.20 -9.04
N SER A 435 28.74 6.82 -8.51
CA SER A 435 28.40 8.24 -8.69
C SER A 435 28.25 8.69 -10.15
N LYS A 436 27.95 7.78 -11.09
CA LYS A 436 27.63 8.09 -12.48
C LYS A 436 26.13 8.25 -12.65
N TYR A 437 25.72 9.10 -13.61
CA TYR A 437 24.33 9.20 -14.01
C TYR A 437 23.90 7.96 -14.78
N ARG A 438 22.74 7.42 -14.36
CA ARG A 438 22.04 6.32 -15.03
C ARG A 438 20.71 6.79 -15.54
N TRP A 439 20.29 6.28 -16.70
CA TRP A 439 19.15 6.76 -17.45
C TRP A 439 17.99 5.74 -17.38
N TYR A 440 16.80 6.23 -17.07
CA TYR A 440 15.57 5.45 -16.95
C TYR A 440 14.53 6.01 -17.92
N PRO A 441 14.56 5.63 -19.21
CA PRO A 441 13.56 6.02 -20.17
C PRO A 441 12.25 5.28 -19.92
N GLY A 442 11.17 5.87 -20.47
CA GLY A 442 9.86 5.22 -20.50
C GLY A 442 8.95 5.87 -21.53
N VAL A 443 8.06 5.07 -22.06
CA VAL A 443 7.05 5.47 -23.04
C VAL A 443 5.73 4.82 -22.66
N ASP A 444 4.67 5.62 -22.59
CA ASP A 444 3.30 5.15 -22.39
C ASP A 444 2.42 5.70 -23.52
N ILE A 445 1.56 4.86 -24.04
CA ILE A 445 0.63 5.18 -25.11
C ILE A 445 -0.77 4.81 -24.65
N SER A 446 -1.74 5.68 -24.88
CA SER A 446 -3.15 5.29 -24.76
C SER A 446 -3.95 5.79 -25.95
N TYR A 447 -4.97 5.03 -26.32
CA TYR A 447 -5.91 5.35 -27.38
C TYR A 447 -7.34 5.10 -26.91
N ARG A 448 -8.19 6.11 -27.09
CA ARG A 448 -9.62 6.07 -26.80
C ARG A 448 -10.38 6.13 -28.12
N PRO A 449 -10.76 5.00 -28.71
CA PRO A 449 -11.55 4.99 -29.95
C PRO A 449 -12.97 5.55 -29.74
N SER A 450 -13.46 5.53 -28.50
CA SER A 450 -14.73 6.14 -28.09
C SER A 450 -14.68 6.51 -26.60
N ASP A 451 -15.74 7.13 -26.08
CA ASP A 451 -15.84 7.46 -24.64
C ASP A 451 -15.93 6.22 -23.74
N HIS A 452 -16.24 5.06 -24.32
CA HIS A 452 -16.37 3.81 -23.57
C HIS A 452 -15.08 3.00 -23.50
N TRP A 453 -14.19 3.12 -24.46
CA TRP A 453 -13.02 2.27 -24.59
C TRP A 453 -11.72 3.04 -24.43
N LYS A 454 -10.79 2.50 -23.66
CA LYS A 454 -9.41 2.97 -23.57
C LYS A 454 -8.46 1.80 -23.65
N LEU A 455 -7.58 1.82 -24.65
CA LEU A 455 -6.47 0.88 -24.79
C LEU A 455 -5.19 1.56 -24.33
N TYR A 456 -4.26 0.82 -23.77
CA TYR A 456 -2.97 1.36 -23.36
C TYR A 456 -1.84 0.36 -23.54
N LEU A 457 -0.64 0.90 -23.76
CA LEU A 457 0.63 0.20 -23.85
C LEU A 457 1.68 1.03 -23.11
N SER A 458 2.52 0.36 -22.32
CA SER A 458 3.52 1.00 -21.49
C SER A 458 4.83 0.21 -21.51
N TRP A 459 5.95 0.93 -21.62
CA TRP A 459 7.30 0.40 -21.38
C TRP A 459 8.07 1.38 -20.54
N ASN A 460 8.63 0.92 -19.43
CA ASN A 460 9.39 1.74 -18.50
C ASN A 460 10.52 0.95 -17.84
N LYS A 461 11.62 1.65 -17.54
CA LYS A 461 12.76 1.15 -16.77
C LYS A 461 12.74 1.69 -15.35
N ALA A 462 13.26 0.89 -14.42
CA ALA A 462 13.45 1.28 -13.02
C ALA A 462 14.69 0.63 -12.42
N LEU A 463 15.10 1.13 -11.26
CA LEU A 463 16.20 0.62 -10.46
C LEU A 463 15.80 0.63 -8.98
N ARG A 464 16.22 -0.39 -8.22
CA ARG A 464 16.16 -0.37 -6.76
C ARG A 464 17.57 -0.47 -6.17
N MET A 465 17.89 0.45 -5.27
CA MET A 465 19.09 0.36 -4.45
C MET A 465 18.88 -0.67 -3.35
N PRO A 466 19.92 -1.44 -2.97
CA PRO A 466 19.87 -2.25 -1.76
C PRO A 466 19.51 -1.38 -0.55
N THR A 467 18.68 -1.90 0.33
CA THR A 467 18.34 -1.24 1.61
C THR A 467 19.54 -1.26 2.56
N TYR A 468 19.50 -0.45 3.62
CA TYR A 468 20.54 -0.55 4.64
C TYR A 468 20.49 -1.89 5.38
N THR A 469 19.31 -2.49 5.50
CA THR A 469 19.13 -3.86 6.01
C THR A 469 19.84 -4.88 5.11
N ASP A 470 19.63 -4.84 3.79
CA ASP A 470 20.29 -5.74 2.83
C ASP A 470 21.81 -5.67 2.94
N LEU A 471 22.38 -4.49 3.17
CA LEU A 471 23.82 -4.26 3.20
C LEU A 471 24.47 -4.63 4.54
N TYR A 472 23.82 -4.30 5.67
CA TYR A 472 24.51 -4.23 6.95
C TYR A 472 23.98 -5.20 8.02
N THR A 473 22.88 -5.89 7.81
CA THR A 473 22.38 -6.85 8.80
C THR A 473 23.40 -7.91 9.10
N ALA A 474 23.68 -8.13 10.40
CA ALA A 474 24.57 -9.18 10.88
C ALA A 474 24.05 -9.70 12.22
N ASN A 475 23.34 -10.83 12.19
CA ASN A 475 22.81 -11.47 13.38
C ASN A 475 22.83 -13.00 13.24
N ALA A 476 22.28 -13.72 14.22
CA ALA A 476 22.30 -15.19 14.24
C ALA A 476 21.49 -15.85 13.11
N VAL A 477 20.57 -15.12 12.46
CA VAL A 477 19.63 -15.67 11.44
C VAL A 477 19.79 -15.05 10.07
N GLN A 478 20.48 -13.89 9.96
CA GLN A 478 20.62 -13.14 8.72
C GLN A 478 22.01 -12.49 8.61
N GLN A 479 22.55 -12.47 7.39
CA GLN A 479 23.81 -11.82 7.03
C GLN A 479 23.63 -11.02 5.74
N GLY A 480 23.79 -9.71 5.82
CA GLY A 480 23.79 -8.77 4.67
C GLY A 480 25.11 -8.83 3.89
N ASP A 481 25.11 -8.23 2.70
CA ASP A 481 26.29 -8.09 1.87
C ASP A 481 26.46 -6.64 1.36
N MET A 482 27.59 -6.03 1.68
CA MET A 482 27.94 -4.66 1.26
C MET A 482 28.25 -4.55 -0.24
N ASN A 483 28.48 -5.67 -0.95
CA ASN A 483 28.83 -5.72 -2.36
C ASN A 483 27.60 -5.88 -3.28
N LEU A 484 26.38 -5.85 -2.73
CA LEU A 484 25.16 -5.99 -3.52
C LEU A 484 25.06 -4.97 -4.64
N SER A 485 24.81 -5.45 -5.83
CA SER A 485 24.50 -4.63 -6.99
C SER A 485 23.01 -4.19 -6.98
N PRO A 486 22.68 -2.98 -7.48
CA PRO A 486 21.30 -2.56 -7.59
C PRO A 486 20.50 -3.46 -8.53
N GLU A 487 19.24 -3.70 -8.18
CA GLU A 487 18.29 -4.36 -9.06
C GLU A 487 17.90 -3.46 -10.23
N ARG A 488 17.63 -4.04 -11.38
CA ARG A 488 17.11 -3.35 -12.57
C ARG A 488 15.87 -4.04 -13.08
N ASN A 489 14.94 -3.25 -13.62
CA ASN A 489 13.67 -3.76 -14.14
C ASN A 489 13.32 -3.06 -15.47
N ASP A 490 12.93 -3.88 -16.46
CA ASP A 490 12.26 -3.47 -17.69
C ASP A 490 10.84 -4.01 -17.65
N THR A 491 9.83 -3.13 -17.57
CA THR A 491 8.43 -3.54 -17.49
C THR A 491 7.67 -3.12 -18.74
N TYR A 492 6.96 -4.08 -19.34
CA TYR A 492 5.98 -3.90 -20.40
C TYR A 492 4.59 -4.15 -19.84
N LYS A 493 3.63 -3.28 -20.11
CA LYS A 493 2.26 -3.42 -19.66
C LYS A 493 1.28 -3.03 -20.77
N THR A 494 0.21 -3.77 -20.92
CA THR A 494 -0.88 -3.48 -21.85
C THR A 494 -2.21 -3.73 -21.21
N GLY A 495 -3.27 -3.15 -21.73
CA GLY A 495 -4.63 -3.48 -21.30
C GLY A 495 -5.69 -2.65 -22.00
N VAL A 496 -6.90 -2.97 -21.61
CA VAL A 496 -8.12 -2.39 -22.13
C VAL A 496 -9.06 -2.07 -20.98
N ASP A 497 -9.54 -0.84 -20.95
CA ASP A 497 -10.62 -0.40 -20.07
C ASP A 497 -11.89 -0.22 -20.90
N TYR A 498 -13.00 -0.74 -20.40
CA TYR A 498 -14.35 -0.46 -20.89
C TYR A 498 -15.17 0.19 -19.78
N ARG A 499 -15.89 1.26 -20.11
CA ARG A 499 -16.80 1.96 -19.20
C ARG A 499 -18.09 2.33 -19.90
N GLN A 500 -19.18 2.03 -19.24
CA GLN A 500 -20.52 2.45 -19.62
C GLN A 500 -21.31 2.75 -18.35
N HIS A 501 -22.41 3.48 -18.47
CA HIS A 501 -23.25 3.81 -17.31
C HIS A 501 -23.54 2.57 -16.44
N GLY A 502 -23.13 2.59 -15.18
CA GLY A 502 -23.31 1.49 -14.24
C GLY A 502 -22.43 0.24 -14.43
N PHE A 503 -21.52 0.23 -15.41
CA PHE A 503 -20.62 -0.89 -15.65
C PHE A 503 -19.22 -0.43 -16.02
N SER A 504 -18.20 -1.02 -15.41
CA SER A 504 -16.83 -0.89 -15.86
C SER A 504 -16.10 -2.22 -15.82
N ALA A 505 -15.22 -2.46 -16.78
CA ALA A 505 -14.37 -3.64 -16.83
C ALA A 505 -12.97 -3.27 -17.33
N ARG A 506 -11.98 -3.94 -16.79
CA ARG A 506 -10.57 -3.78 -17.13
C ARG A 506 -9.91 -5.12 -17.28
N ILE A 507 -9.17 -5.30 -18.35
CA ILE A 507 -8.25 -6.43 -18.54
C ILE A 507 -6.86 -5.86 -18.74
N SER A 508 -5.87 -6.36 -18.01
CA SER A 508 -4.49 -5.97 -18.22
C SER A 508 -3.53 -7.15 -18.17
N GLY A 509 -2.41 -7.02 -18.88
CA GLY A 509 -1.30 -7.95 -18.84
C GLY A 509 0.00 -7.20 -18.67
N PHE A 510 0.97 -7.83 -18.00
CA PHE A 510 2.31 -7.28 -17.86
C PHE A 510 3.38 -8.36 -18.00
N TYR A 511 4.56 -7.90 -18.42
CA TYR A 511 5.81 -8.66 -18.38
C TYR A 511 6.89 -7.75 -17.79
N SER A 512 7.55 -8.20 -16.76
CA SER A 512 8.59 -7.48 -16.02
C SER A 512 9.84 -8.33 -15.98
N ARG A 513 10.93 -7.82 -16.53
CA ARG A 513 12.24 -8.48 -16.57
C ARG A 513 13.16 -7.86 -15.54
N GLY A 514 13.39 -8.58 -14.44
CA GLY A 514 14.31 -8.20 -13.37
C GLY A 514 15.72 -8.77 -13.58
N THR A 515 16.73 -7.97 -13.27
CA THR A 515 18.14 -8.42 -13.25
C THR A 515 18.82 -7.94 -11.98
N ASN A 516 19.82 -8.71 -11.50
CA ASN A 516 20.50 -8.50 -10.21
C ASN A 516 19.48 -8.45 -9.04
N MET A 517 18.44 -9.26 -9.10
CA MET A 517 17.40 -9.28 -8.07
C MET A 517 18.02 -9.67 -6.73
N ILE A 518 17.63 -8.97 -5.66
CA ILE A 518 18.14 -9.19 -4.31
C ILE A 518 17.16 -10.03 -3.54
N ASP A 519 17.66 -11.08 -2.87
CA ASP A 519 16.86 -11.85 -1.92
C ASP A 519 17.74 -12.37 -0.77
N TRP A 520 17.08 -12.78 0.28
CA TRP A 520 17.65 -13.46 1.42
C TRP A 520 17.47 -14.95 1.23
N VAL A 521 18.58 -15.67 1.08
CA VAL A 521 18.56 -17.09 0.70
C VAL A 521 19.34 -17.98 1.64
N TYR A 522 18.89 -19.23 1.76
CA TYR A 522 19.75 -20.36 2.12
C TYR A 522 20.31 -20.95 0.85
N GLU A 523 21.61 -21.01 0.74
CA GLU A 523 22.30 -21.58 -0.42
C GLU A 523 22.21 -23.11 -0.40
N THR A 524 22.37 -23.72 0.77
CA THR A 524 22.30 -25.16 0.99
C THR A 524 21.37 -25.53 2.16
N GLU A 525 21.08 -26.82 2.34
CA GLU A 525 20.30 -27.34 3.46
C GLU A 525 21.00 -27.13 4.82
N GLU A 526 22.34 -27.11 4.82
CA GLU A 526 23.19 -26.90 5.99
C GLU A 526 23.35 -25.43 6.37
N SER A 527 22.86 -24.49 5.55
CA SER A 527 22.94 -23.07 5.83
C SER A 527 22.27 -22.75 7.16
N THR A 528 22.96 -22.05 8.06
CA THR A 528 22.46 -21.72 9.40
C THR A 528 21.78 -20.37 9.48
N ARG A 529 22.00 -19.50 8.47
CA ARG A 529 21.41 -18.15 8.35
C ARG A 529 21.15 -17.80 6.88
N TYR A 530 20.21 -16.88 6.68
CA TYR A 530 19.96 -16.30 5.37
C TYR A 530 21.07 -15.32 4.99
N HIS A 531 21.49 -15.35 3.74
CA HIS A 531 22.43 -14.39 3.16
C HIS A 531 21.69 -13.50 2.17
N ALA A 532 21.91 -12.19 2.26
CA ALA A 532 21.46 -11.27 1.22
C ALA A 532 22.37 -11.43 0.00
N THR A 533 21.80 -11.71 -1.16
CA THR A 533 22.58 -11.91 -2.39
C THR A 533 21.81 -11.45 -3.62
N ASN A 534 22.55 -11.15 -4.70
CA ASN A 534 21.95 -10.97 -6.02
C ASN A 534 21.65 -12.34 -6.62
N ILE A 535 20.40 -12.75 -6.67
CA ILE A 535 19.96 -14.09 -7.14
C ILE A 535 19.94 -14.24 -8.67
N GLY A 536 20.29 -13.19 -9.43
CA GLY A 536 20.31 -13.23 -10.88
C GLY A 536 19.08 -12.61 -11.52
N LYS A 537 18.42 -13.32 -12.44
CA LYS A 537 17.27 -12.83 -13.20
C LYS A 537 15.95 -13.35 -12.62
N LEU A 538 14.94 -12.50 -12.63
CA LEU A 538 13.60 -12.81 -12.20
C LEU A 538 12.58 -12.16 -13.13
N ASP A 539 11.92 -12.97 -13.94
CA ASP A 539 10.88 -12.51 -14.85
C ASP A 539 9.50 -12.75 -14.22
N ASN A 540 8.74 -11.69 -14.06
CA ASN A 540 7.34 -11.74 -13.62
C ASN A 540 6.42 -11.46 -14.81
N MET A 541 5.44 -12.31 -15.04
CA MET A 541 4.38 -12.08 -16.01
C MET A 541 3.04 -12.33 -15.36
N GLY A 542 2.04 -11.53 -15.72
CA GLY A 542 0.72 -11.69 -15.14
C GLY A 542 -0.38 -11.08 -15.97
N VAL A 543 -1.59 -11.52 -15.63
CA VAL A 543 -2.83 -10.99 -16.19
C VAL A 543 -3.75 -10.63 -15.03
N SER A 544 -4.51 -9.56 -15.19
CA SER A 544 -5.56 -9.18 -14.26
C SER A 544 -6.86 -8.82 -14.98
N PHE A 545 -7.95 -9.12 -14.31
CA PHE A 545 -9.30 -8.72 -14.69
C PHE A 545 -9.95 -8.02 -13.49
N GLU A 546 -10.61 -6.90 -13.75
CA GLU A 546 -11.41 -6.17 -12.77
C GLU A 546 -12.75 -5.79 -13.41
N ALA A 547 -13.84 -5.88 -12.67
CA ALA A 547 -15.14 -5.41 -13.10
C ALA A 547 -15.89 -4.79 -11.93
N SER A 548 -16.66 -3.74 -12.21
CA SER A 548 -17.58 -3.10 -11.28
C SER A 548 -18.95 -2.94 -11.93
N ILE A 549 -19.98 -3.33 -11.22
CA ILE A 549 -21.36 -3.23 -11.63
C ILE A 549 -22.13 -2.44 -10.58
N THR A 550 -22.86 -1.41 -11.01
CA THR A 550 -23.76 -0.61 -10.19
C THR A 550 -25.19 -0.83 -10.67
N PRO A 551 -25.91 -1.85 -10.17
CA PRO A 551 -27.24 -2.20 -10.64
C PRO A 551 -28.24 -1.06 -10.53
N THR A 552 -28.09 -0.17 -9.54
CA THR A 552 -28.94 0.99 -9.33
C THR A 552 -28.91 2.00 -10.49
N ALA A 553 -27.89 1.97 -11.34
CA ALA A 553 -27.83 2.78 -12.55
C ALA A 553 -28.91 2.40 -13.58
N TRP A 554 -29.33 1.12 -13.60
CA TRP A 554 -30.35 0.63 -14.53
C TRP A 554 -31.68 0.31 -13.84
N MET A 555 -31.60 -0.08 -12.56
CA MET A 555 -32.73 -0.43 -11.70
C MET A 555 -32.66 0.39 -10.41
N PRO A 556 -33.23 1.61 -10.34
CA PRO A 556 -33.09 2.53 -9.20
C PRO A 556 -33.46 1.92 -7.84
N HIS A 557 -34.32 0.89 -7.83
CA HIS A 557 -34.74 0.18 -6.61
C HIS A 557 -34.04 -1.15 -6.39
N ALA A 558 -32.93 -1.42 -7.11
CA ALA A 558 -32.15 -2.62 -6.88
C ALA A 558 -31.62 -2.65 -5.44
N TRP A 559 -31.84 -3.75 -4.75
CA TRP A 559 -31.34 -3.94 -3.38
C TRP A 559 -29.81 -4.13 -3.34
N VAL A 560 -29.21 -4.75 -4.37
CA VAL A 560 -27.77 -4.76 -4.59
C VAL A 560 -27.38 -3.45 -5.26
N THR A 561 -26.54 -2.66 -4.59
CA THR A 561 -26.14 -1.34 -5.07
C THR A 561 -24.84 -1.38 -5.87
N ARG A 562 -23.93 -2.29 -5.52
CA ARG A 562 -22.64 -2.43 -6.21
C ARG A 562 -22.09 -3.85 -6.07
N ILE A 563 -21.40 -4.31 -7.12
CA ILE A 563 -20.61 -5.53 -7.14
C ILE A 563 -19.26 -5.18 -7.74
N ASP A 564 -18.18 -5.41 -7.00
CA ASP A 564 -16.81 -5.28 -7.49
C ASP A 564 -16.15 -6.66 -7.49
N MET A 565 -15.56 -7.04 -8.62
CA MET A 565 -14.86 -8.30 -8.79
C MET A 565 -13.48 -8.07 -9.36
N GLY A 566 -12.51 -8.81 -8.87
CA GLY A 566 -11.15 -8.74 -9.37
C GLY A 566 -10.46 -10.10 -9.32
N TYR A 567 -9.70 -10.42 -10.37
CA TYR A 567 -8.85 -11.60 -10.42
C TYR A 567 -7.49 -11.26 -10.99
N ALA A 568 -6.43 -11.74 -10.37
CA ALA A 568 -5.08 -11.67 -10.91
C ALA A 568 -4.38 -13.02 -10.83
N ARG A 569 -3.59 -13.31 -11.85
CA ARG A 569 -2.67 -14.44 -11.88
C ARG A 569 -1.30 -13.99 -12.29
N ILE A 570 -0.29 -14.40 -11.54
CA ILE A 570 1.12 -14.09 -11.74
C ILE A 570 1.87 -15.41 -11.92
N HIS A 571 2.76 -15.43 -12.89
CA HIS A 571 3.74 -16.49 -13.09
C HIS A 571 5.13 -15.89 -13.03
N GLN A 572 6.00 -16.49 -12.25
CA GLN A 572 7.37 -16.08 -12.06
C GLN A 572 8.31 -17.14 -12.63
N ARG A 573 9.31 -16.68 -13.38
CA ARG A 573 10.42 -17.50 -13.87
C ARG A 573 11.73 -16.89 -13.38
N HIS A 574 12.62 -17.71 -12.84
CA HIS A 574 13.92 -17.26 -12.35
C HIS A 574 15.06 -18.06 -13.00
N GLU A 575 16.16 -17.35 -13.20
CA GLU A 575 17.46 -17.92 -13.59
C GLU A 575 18.47 -17.47 -12.54
N THR A 576 18.89 -18.38 -11.67
CA THR A 576 19.80 -18.08 -10.56
C THR A 576 21.23 -18.45 -10.94
N GLU A 577 22.18 -17.58 -10.58
CA GLU A 577 23.62 -17.81 -10.79
C GLU A 577 24.20 -18.81 -9.78
N GLN A 578 23.59 -18.87 -8.59
CA GLN A 578 23.94 -19.75 -7.49
C GLN A 578 22.77 -20.68 -7.16
N PRO A 579 23.01 -21.88 -6.64
CA PRO A 579 21.95 -22.73 -6.10
C PRO A 579 21.22 -22.00 -4.97
N ILE A 580 19.89 -22.06 -4.96
CA ILE A 580 19.04 -21.54 -3.88
C ILE A 580 18.26 -22.71 -3.29
N TYR A 581 18.59 -23.07 -2.06
CA TYR A 581 17.83 -24.07 -1.30
C TYR A 581 16.49 -23.48 -0.80
N ARG A 582 16.54 -22.23 -0.30
CA ARG A 582 15.35 -21.52 0.20
C ARG A 582 15.48 -20.02 -0.02
N SER A 583 14.44 -19.42 -0.56
CA SER A 583 14.23 -17.96 -0.69
C SER A 583 13.31 -17.47 0.41
N LEU A 584 13.56 -16.28 0.94
CA LEU A 584 12.73 -15.70 1.98
C LEU A 584 11.62 -14.83 1.41
N TYR A 585 11.88 -14.07 0.34
CA TYR A 585 10.93 -13.08 -0.19
C TYR A 585 10.67 -13.18 -1.69
N ALA A 586 11.71 -13.23 -2.52
CA ALA A 586 11.55 -13.04 -3.96
C ALA A 586 10.78 -14.17 -4.65
N LEU A 587 10.92 -15.40 -4.17
CA LEU A 587 10.22 -16.57 -4.72
C LEU A 587 8.91 -16.91 -3.98
N ASP A 588 8.60 -16.21 -2.88
CA ASP A 588 7.33 -16.28 -2.16
C ASP A 588 6.38 -15.20 -2.68
N TYR A 589 5.76 -15.41 -3.82
CA TYR A 589 4.85 -14.45 -4.44
C TYR A 589 3.39 -14.92 -4.44
N LEU A 590 2.47 -13.96 -4.53
CA LEU A 590 1.04 -14.21 -4.66
C LEU A 590 0.72 -14.62 -6.11
N ARG A 591 0.51 -15.92 -6.35
CA ARG A 591 0.27 -16.45 -7.69
C ARG A 591 -1.13 -16.15 -8.21
N ASP A 592 -2.13 -16.40 -7.39
CA ASP A 592 -3.52 -16.19 -7.75
C ASP A 592 -4.24 -15.39 -6.65
N LYS A 593 -5.02 -14.40 -7.04
CA LYS A 593 -5.86 -13.61 -6.15
C LYS A 593 -7.22 -13.38 -6.79
N LEU A 594 -8.29 -13.70 -6.05
CA LEU A 594 -9.66 -13.33 -6.37
C LEU A 594 -10.20 -12.42 -5.26
N THR A 595 -10.84 -11.34 -5.65
CA THR A 595 -11.61 -10.47 -4.75
C THR A 595 -13.02 -10.32 -5.27
N LEU A 596 -14.00 -10.34 -4.38
CA LEU A 596 -15.39 -10.04 -4.68
C LEU A 596 -15.94 -9.21 -3.54
N SER A 597 -16.53 -8.06 -3.85
CA SER A 597 -17.21 -7.21 -2.90
C SER A 597 -18.64 -6.97 -3.36
N VAL A 598 -19.60 -7.07 -2.46
CA VAL A 598 -21.02 -6.85 -2.74
C VAL A 598 -21.58 -5.87 -1.71
N ASP A 599 -22.10 -4.74 -2.19
CA ASP A 599 -22.84 -3.77 -1.40
C ASP A 599 -24.32 -3.95 -1.63
N HIS A 600 -25.12 -3.97 -0.55
CA HIS A 600 -26.55 -4.03 -0.68
C HIS A 600 -27.27 -3.28 0.43
N ILE A 601 -28.48 -2.84 0.13
CA ILE A 601 -29.43 -2.26 1.08
C ILE A 601 -30.22 -3.39 1.73
N ILE A 602 -30.23 -3.44 3.07
CA ILE A 602 -31.06 -4.36 3.83
C ILE A 602 -32.44 -3.74 4.04
N TRP A 603 -32.45 -2.48 4.50
CA TRP A 603 -33.68 -1.75 4.76
C TRP A 603 -33.39 -0.25 4.99
N ARG A 604 -34.00 0.63 4.22
CA ARG A 604 -33.84 2.11 4.34
C ARG A 604 -32.38 2.54 4.49
N LEU A 605 -31.98 2.99 5.68
CA LEU A 605 -30.64 3.46 6.03
C LEU A 605 -29.70 2.32 6.46
N LEU A 606 -30.17 1.07 6.50
CA LEU A 606 -29.38 -0.09 6.87
C LEU A 606 -28.82 -0.76 5.61
N SER A 607 -27.51 -0.81 5.49
CA SER A 607 -26.79 -1.43 4.38
C SER A 607 -25.76 -2.42 4.87
N ALA A 608 -25.31 -3.29 3.98
CA ALA A 608 -24.22 -4.20 4.25
C ALA A 608 -23.23 -4.25 3.09
N ASN A 609 -21.98 -4.48 3.42
CA ASN A 609 -20.89 -4.84 2.52
C ASN A 609 -20.35 -6.20 2.90
N TRP A 610 -20.14 -7.06 1.91
CA TRP A 610 -19.50 -8.37 2.06
C TRP A 610 -18.31 -8.43 1.13
N SER A 611 -17.15 -8.80 1.64
CA SER A 611 -15.92 -8.93 0.86
C SER A 611 -15.37 -10.34 0.99
N LEU A 612 -15.19 -11.01 -0.15
CA LEU A 612 -14.55 -12.32 -0.24
C LEU A 612 -13.18 -12.15 -0.87
N ARG A 613 -12.18 -12.79 -0.30
CA ARG A 613 -10.82 -12.83 -0.83
C ARG A 613 -10.31 -14.27 -0.83
N TRP A 614 -9.99 -14.78 -2.02
CA TRP A 614 -9.29 -16.04 -2.19
C TRP A 614 -7.87 -15.79 -2.69
N GLN A 615 -6.90 -16.47 -2.10
CA GLN A 615 -5.49 -16.28 -2.38
C GLN A 615 -4.76 -17.61 -2.46
N HIS A 616 -3.84 -17.71 -3.44
CA HIS A 616 -2.90 -18.82 -3.57
C HIS A 616 -1.49 -18.26 -3.71
N ARG A 617 -0.67 -18.51 -2.69
CA ARG A 617 0.71 -18.05 -2.58
C ARG A 617 1.69 -19.20 -2.81
N MET A 618 2.87 -18.89 -3.33
CA MET A 618 3.93 -19.87 -3.60
C MET A 618 4.86 -20.10 -2.40
N ASN A 619 4.32 -20.10 -1.18
CA ASN A 619 5.03 -20.27 0.08
C ASN A 619 4.89 -21.67 0.70
N GLY A 620 4.30 -22.61 -0.03
CA GLY A 620 4.06 -23.98 0.45
C GLY A 620 2.82 -24.16 1.31
N TYR A 621 2.09 -23.09 1.67
CA TYR A 621 0.81 -23.19 2.37
C TYR A 621 -0.35 -23.38 1.40
N SER A 622 -1.43 -23.99 1.90
CA SER A 622 -2.66 -24.18 1.13
C SER A 622 -3.31 -22.84 0.78
N PRO A 623 -3.93 -22.71 -0.40
CA PRO A 623 -4.78 -21.58 -0.72
C PRO A 623 -5.87 -21.39 0.34
N TYR A 624 -6.24 -20.15 0.60
CA TYR A 624 -7.28 -19.84 1.57
C TYR A 624 -8.34 -18.90 1.01
N CYS A 625 -9.52 -18.96 1.60
CA CYS A 625 -10.62 -18.05 1.36
C CYS A 625 -11.00 -17.34 2.64
N LYS A 626 -11.13 -16.03 2.59
CA LYS A 626 -11.50 -15.17 3.70
C LYS A 626 -12.72 -14.36 3.35
N ILE A 627 -13.66 -14.27 4.28
CA ILE A 627 -14.86 -13.44 4.14
C ILE A 627 -14.86 -12.41 5.26
N ASP A 628 -15.03 -11.16 4.88
CA ASP A 628 -15.18 -10.01 5.77
C ASP A 628 -16.55 -9.38 5.53
N GLY A 629 -17.13 -8.74 6.54
CA GLY A 629 -18.43 -8.10 6.41
C GLY A 629 -18.58 -6.87 7.29
N LYS A 630 -19.42 -5.94 6.83
CA LYS A 630 -19.80 -4.74 7.57
C LYS A 630 -21.28 -4.49 7.38
N ILE A 631 -21.98 -4.29 8.46
CA ILE A 631 -23.37 -3.85 8.47
C ILE A 631 -23.37 -2.46 9.08
N GLN A 632 -24.05 -1.50 8.44
CA GLN A 632 -24.07 -0.12 8.91
C GLN A 632 -25.46 0.50 8.76
N TRP A 633 -25.81 1.30 9.76
CA TRP A 633 -26.91 2.23 9.72
C TRP A 633 -26.34 3.63 9.52
N GLU A 634 -26.68 4.28 8.41
CA GLU A 634 -26.14 5.60 8.07
C GLU A 634 -27.26 6.65 8.04
N ALA A 635 -27.24 7.54 9.03
CA ALA A 635 -28.06 8.73 9.10
C ALA A 635 -27.27 9.97 8.69
N THR A 636 -27.92 11.12 8.55
CA THR A 636 -27.29 12.37 8.08
C THR A 636 -26.09 12.79 8.91
N HIS A 637 -26.16 12.66 10.23
CA HIS A 637 -25.12 13.15 11.14
C HIS A 637 -24.35 12.04 11.88
N TYR A 638 -24.80 10.78 11.80
CA TYR A 638 -24.13 9.67 12.47
C TYR A 638 -24.26 8.37 11.70
N ARG A 639 -23.29 7.49 11.93
CA ARG A 639 -23.24 6.13 11.42
C ARG A 639 -22.99 5.17 12.57
N LEU A 640 -23.84 4.16 12.71
CA LEU A 640 -23.60 2.99 13.57
C LEU A 640 -23.17 1.83 12.70
N PHE A 641 -22.21 1.05 13.15
CA PHE A 641 -21.75 -0.10 12.37
C PHE A 641 -21.27 -1.26 13.23
N VAL A 642 -21.38 -2.46 12.67
CA VAL A 642 -20.72 -3.67 13.13
C VAL A 642 -19.95 -4.22 11.95
N GLN A 643 -18.68 -4.54 12.15
CA GLN A 643 -17.83 -5.16 11.14
C GLN A 643 -17.14 -6.39 11.71
N ALA A 644 -16.92 -7.36 10.84
CA ALA A 644 -16.25 -8.60 11.17
C ALA A 644 -15.19 -8.93 10.11
N ASP A 645 -13.97 -9.12 10.56
CA ASP A 645 -12.85 -9.62 9.77
C ASP A 645 -12.77 -11.14 9.94
N ASN A 646 -12.55 -11.87 8.85
CA ASN A 646 -12.44 -13.33 8.86
C ASN A 646 -13.63 -14.04 9.54
N ILE A 647 -14.85 -13.78 9.04
CA ILE A 647 -16.10 -14.32 9.60
C ILE A 647 -16.08 -15.83 9.73
N THR A 648 -15.41 -16.52 8.80
CA THR A 648 -15.28 -17.99 8.80
C THR A 648 -14.27 -18.51 9.82
N ALA A 649 -13.59 -17.62 10.55
CA ALA A 649 -12.51 -17.95 11.50
C ALA A 649 -11.42 -18.86 10.89
N HIS A 650 -11.20 -18.73 9.58
CA HIS A 650 -10.24 -19.55 8.86
C HIS A 650 -8.81 -19.32 9.35
N ARG A 651 -8.05 -20.39 9.52
CA ARG A 651 -6.62 -20.32 9.91
C ARG A 651 -5.79 -20.18 8.65
N TYR A 652 -5.07 -19.07 8.51
CA TYR A 652 -4.25 -18.81 7.34
C TYR A 652 -2.92 -18.14 7.68
N TYR A 653 -2.01 -18.12 6.73
CA TYR A 653 -0.66 -17.57 6.84
C TYR A 653 -0.38 -16.69 5.64
N ASP A 654 -0.03 -15.44 5.86
CA ASP A 654 0.36 -14.50 4.81
C ASP A 654 1.87 -14.50 4.57
N LEU A 655 2.66 -14.69 5.63
CA LEU A 655 4.13 -14.70 5.56
C LEU A 655 4.69 -15.77 6.50
N GLY A 656 5.52 -16.66 5.95
CA GLY A 656 6.24 -17.67 6.73
C GLY A 656 5.33 -18.45 7.66
N GLY A 657 5.78 -18.68 8.91
CA GLY A 657 5.01 -19.39 9.95
C GLY A 657 4.08 -18.50 10.77
N ILE A 658 3.88 -17.23 10.39
CA ILE A 658 3.11 -16.27 11.18
C ILE A 658 1.62 -16.49 10.97
N ARG A 659 0.96 -17.08 11.97
CA ARG A 659 -0.47 -17.30 11.95
C ARG A 659 -1.23 -15.98 12.05
N GLN A 660 -2.19 -15.78 11.14
CA GLN A 660 -3.06 -14.63 11.16
C GLN A 660 -4.21 -14.78 12.16
N PRO A 661 -4.76 -13.67 12.70
CA PRO A 661 -5.89 -13.68 13.60
C PRO A 661 -7.11 -14.43 13.03
N GLY A 662 -7.90 -15.05 13.90
CA GLY A 662 -9.19 -15.64 13.56
C GLY A 662 -10.28 -14.58 13.37
N LEU A 663 -11.51 -14.89 13.76
CA LEU A 663 -12.63 -13.93 13.72
C LEU A 663 -12.33 -12.72 14.62
N TRP A 664 -12.47 -11.52 14.01
CA TRP A 664 -12.30 -10.24 14.71
C TRP A 664 -13.53 -9.36 14.48
N VAL A 665 -14.33 -9.15 15.52
CA VAL A 665 -15.57 -8.37 15.45
C VAL A 665 -15.37 -7.02 16.13
N MET A 666 -15.82 -5.95 15.49
CA MET A 666 -15.81 -4.59 15.99
C MET A 666 -17.19 -3.97 15.84
N ALA A 667 -17.61 -3.19 16.83
CA ALA A 667 -18.80 -2.35 16.73
C ALA A 667 -18.44 -0.90 17.05
N GLY A 668 -19.07 0.05 16.37
CA GLY A 668 -18.70 1.45 16.54
C GLY A 668 -19.77 2.43 16.09
N ILE A 669 -19.48 3.69 16.42
CA ILE A 669 -20.24 4.87 16.03
C ILE A 669 -19.29 5.90 15.44
N SER A 670 -19.72 6.60 14.39
CA SER A 670 -19.07 7.83 13.91
C SER A 670 -20.11 8.94 13.76
N VAL A 671 -19.68 10.17 14.04
CA VAL A 671 -20.51 11.38 13.95
C VAL A 671 -19.86 12.34 12.96
N LYS A 672 -20.68 13.02 12.15
CA LYS A 672 -20.25 14.05 11.19
C LYS A 672 -21.02 15.36 11.50
N LEU A 673 -20.28 16.49 11.49
CA LEU A 673 -20.77 17.84 11.72
C LEU A 673 -20.42 18.75 10.55
#